data_b4fe42cb7617f441fd7ef04ba06cdf61
#
_entry.id   b4fe42cb7617f441fd7ef04ba06cdf61
#
_cell.length_a   1.000
_cell.length_b   1.000
_cell.length_c   1.000
_cell.angle_alpha   90.00
_cell.angle_beta   90.00
_cell.angle_gamma   90.00
#
_symmetry.space_group_name_H-M   'P 1'
#
loop_
_entity.id
_entity.type
_entity.pdbx_description
1 polymer ?
#
loop_
_entity_poly.entity_id
_entity_poly.type
_entity_poly.pdbx_seq_one_letter_code
_entity_poly.pdbx_strand_id
1 'polypeptide(L)'
;GVRADQIRDVSCQTSSSSSCQKHISHHDTEAALQLDSHQPVHDDLQRVKDQHKTSMKNKYESLFEGIKLQENQTLLNRIYTQLYIIEGESEGVNEEHEMLQMEKSYKTLQDTPINCNDIFDPSPELGYEEKRREKKDKIKTVLTKGIAGIGKTVSVQKFILDWAEGKANQDVDFMFVLPFRELNLIKDHQYSLHRLLLDFHPELQDLDSNIYDECTVVFIFDGLDESRITLMFSDSEKVSDVTESSSVGVLMSNLMKGDLLPSALIWITTRPAAANQIPSNYINRVTEIQGFNDPQKEEYFRKRISDEDQASRIISHIRRAKSLHIMCHIPVFCWISATVLQNILKQDLSAEIPQTLTEMYIHFLLIQTSMRNQKYEERDPEKLLQSNREVIVKLAELAFNQLMKGNVMFYEEDLIESGIDVTDASVYSGICTEIFKEESVIYHRKVYSFVHLSFHEFFAALYVFFCYLRKKSEVMKIFLIGKSRILFKCVSLDVFLRGAMNTALKSKNGHLDLFLRFLHGISLESNQRLLQDVLIHTQKNQKSIKKIIQNLKKHENTESPKDNVSPERWMNLCYCLIEMKDSSLVEEMQAFLQSQTSKNILSLAQCSTLANIILMSEEVMDEFDLKKYNITSSQEGRRRLLPALRNCRKALK
;
A
#
# COMPACT_ATOMS: atom_id res chain seq x y z
N GLY A 1 -51.82 1.34 -30.55
CA GLY A 1 -52.35 1.93 -31.77
C GLY A 1 -51.25 2.69 -32.46
N VAL A 2 -50.74 2.13 -33.46
CA VAL A 2 -50.80 2.53 -34.87
C VAL A 2 -49.79 3.57 -35.35
N ARG A 3 -48.91 3.11 -36.20
CA ARG A 3 -48.33 3.39 -37.51
C ARG A 3 -47.16 4.40 -37.51
N ALA A 4 -45.98 4.08 -38.04
CA ALA A 4 -45.47 3.57 -39.34
C ALA A 4 -45.50 4.63 -40.48
N ASP A 5 -44.36 4.66 -41.21
CA ASP A 5 -44.11 5.17 -42.56
C ASP A 5 -43.71 6.66 -42.70
N GLN A 6 -42.74 7.06 -43.49
CA GLN A 6 -42.12 6.69 -44.78
C GLN A 6 -40.83 7.52 -44.98
N ILE A 7 -39.76 6.95 -45.32
CA ILE A 7 -38.97 6.88 -46.57
C ILE A 7 -39.14 8.09 -47.52
N ARG A 8 -38.00 8.71 -47.89
CA ARG A 8 -37.64 9.00 -49.30
C ARG A 8 -36.20 9.46 -49.48
N ASP A 9 -35.52 8.70 -50.29
CA ASP A 9 -34.31 9.01 -51.07
C ASP A 9 -34.47 10.24 -51.96
N VAL A 10 -33.36 10.95 -52.24
CA VAL A 10 -33.07 11.47 -53.59
C VAL A 10 -31.55 11.53 -53.77
N SER A 11 -31.17 10.88 -54.84
CA SER A 11 -29.89 10.70 -55.47
C SER A 11 -29.40 11.87 -56.32
N CYS A 12 -28.08 11.88 -56.56
CA CYS A 12 -27.32 12.20 -57.80
C CYS A 12 -27.52 13.55 -58.50
N GLN A 13 -26.42 14.22 -58.79
CA GLN A 13 -25.85 14.35 -60.17
C GLN A 13 -24.59 15.22 -60.21
N THR A 14 -23.55 14.67 -60.70
CA THR A 14 -22.49 14.96 -61.67
C THR A 14 -22.66 16.15 -62.63
N SER A 15 -21.56 16.89 -62.87
CA SER A 15 -21.08 17.40 -64.14
C SER A 15 -19.79 18.20 -63.87
N SER A 16 -18.62 17.81 -64.34
CA SER A 16 -17.93 17.74 -65.61
C SER A 16 -17.52 19.09 -66.26
N SER A 17 -16.17 19.18 -66.45
CA SER A 17 -15.42 19.84 -67.52
C SER A 17 -15.24 21.36 -67.43
N SER A 18 -14.04 21.90 -67.65
CA SER A 18 -13.21 21.81 -68.80
C SER A 18 -11.84 22.46 -68.70
N SER A 19 -10.94 21.91 -69.43
CA SER A 19 -9.57 22.24 -69.77
C SER A 19 -9.28 23.69 -70.14
N CYS A 20 -8.05 24.11 -69.82
CA CYS A 20 -7.28 24.95 -70.72
C CYS A 20 -5.77 24.71 -70.54
N GLN A 21 -5.17 24.14 -71.59
CA GLN A 21 -3.73 24.06 -71.82
C GLN A 21 -3.18 25.44 -72.28
N LYS A 22 -1.96 25.76 -71.85
CA LYS A 22 -0.89 26.39 -72.62
C LYS A 22 0.48 26.26 -71.97
N HIS A 23 1.28 25.45 -72.56
CA HIS A 23 2.61 25.54 -73.20
C HIS A 23 3.73 26.37 -72.53
N ILE A 24 4.81 25.62 -72.24
CA ILE A 24 6.25 25.75 -72.56
C ILE A 24 7.06 26.81 -71.76
N SER A 25 8.07 26.34 -70.96
CA SER A 25 9.48 26.40 -71.42
C SER A 25 10.35 25.63 -70.41
N HIS A 26 11.25 24.81 -70.95
CA HIS A 26 12.40 24.20 -70.31
C HIS A 26 13.36 25.26 -69.78
N HIS A 27 13.85 25.11 -68.56
CA HIS A 27 15.29 25.16 -68.19
C HIS A 27 15.53 24.76 -66.76
N ASP A 28 16.40 23.78 -66.63
CA ASP A 28 17.34 23.49 -65.53
C ASP A 28 16.96 23.78 -64.11
N THR A 29 16.81 22.69 -63.30
CA THR A 29 17.48 22.56 -62.03
C THR A 29 17.49 21.08 -61.54
N GLU A 30 18.59 20.39 -61.82
CA GLU A 30 19.08 19.32 -60.94
C GLU A 30 19.47 19.96 -59.63
N ALA A 31 18.64 19.96 -58.62
CA ALA A 31 18.97 20.11 -57.20
C ALA A 31 17.72 20.18 -56.31
N ALA A 32 16.87 19.13 -56.32
CA ALA A 32 15.79 18.98 -55.32
C ALA A 32 15.30 17.52 -55.26
N LEU A 33 16.19 16.59 -55.02
CA LEU A 33 15.84 15.18 -54.77
C LEU A 33 16.71 14.63 -53.66
N GLN A 34 16.71 15.29 -52.47
CA GLN A 34 17.31 14.74 -51.24
C GLN A 34 16.68 15.31 -49.94
N LEU A 35 15.38 15.54 -49.91
CA LEU A 35 14.75 16.10 -48.70
C LEU A 35 13.36 15.52 -48.42
N ASP A 36 13.07 14.29 -48.83
CA ASP A 36 11.72 13.73 -48.61
C ASP A 36 11.69 12.27 -48.16
N SER A 37 12.82 11.74 -47.63
CA SER A 37 12.86 10.37 -47.11
C SER A 37 12.78 10.28 -45.59
N HIS A 38 12.76 11.39 -44.86
CA HIS A 38 12.69 11.39 -43.38
C HIS A 38 11.32 11.78 -42.80
N GLN A 39 10.39 12.32 -43.57
CA GLN A 39 9.07 12.72 -43.09
C GLN A 39 8.16 11.55 -42.69
N PRO A 40 8.02 10.44 -43.44
CA PRO A 40 7.08 9.37 -43.09
C PRO A 40 7.48 8.62 -41.79
N VAL A 41 8.76 8.44 -41.52
CA VAL A 41 9.23 7.73 -40.32
C VAL A 41 9.01 8.58 -39.06
N HIS A 42 9.12 9.89 -39.15
CA HIS A 42 8.89 10.79 -38.02
C HIS A 42 7.40 10.90 -37.70
N ASP A 43 6.51 10.88 -38.70
CA ASP A 43 5.06 10.90 -38.47
C ASP A 43 4.56 9.59 -37.84
N ASP A 44 5.14 8.44 -38.23
CA ASP A 44 4.81 7.14 -37.64
C ASP A 44 5.25 7.04 -36.18
N LEU A 45 6.43 7.52 -35.84
CA LEU A 45 6.90 7.54 -34.43
C LEU A 45 6.02 8.44 -33.56
N GLN A 46 5.66 9.64 -34.04
CA GLN A 46 4.80 10.54 -33.29
C GLN A 46 3.42 9.93 -33.07
N ARG A 47 2.86 9.28 -34.06
CA ARG A 47 1.59 8.56 -33.97
C ARG A 47 1.63 7.48 -32.88
N VAL A 48 2.71 6.68 -32.81
CA VAL A 48 2.85 5.64 -31.79
C VAL A 48 3.04 6.24 -30.39
N LYS A 49 3.79 7.35 -30.24
CA LYS A 49 3.90 8.08 -28.97
C LYS A 49 2.53 8.55 -28.47
N ASP A 50 1.71 9.11 -29.36
CA ASP A 50 0.37 9.59 -29.02
C ASP A 50 -0.60 8.45 -28.67
N GLN A 51 -0.49 7.31 -29.37
CA GLN A 51 -1.25 6.10 -29.06
C GLN A 51 -0.84 5.54 -27.69
N HIS A 52 0.45 5.49 -27.40
CA HIS A 52 0.96 5.02 -26.10
C HIS A 52 0.50 5.94 -24.97
N LYS A 53 0.59 7.28 -25.12
CA LYS A 53 0.05 8.22 -24.13
C LYS A 53 -1.45 8.02 -23.90
N THR A 54 -2.21 7.78 -24.98
CA THR A 54 -3.66 7.53 -24.88
C THR A 54 -3.94 6.20 -24.14
N SER A 55 -3.21 5.14 -24.46
CA SER A 55 -3.30 3.85 -23.79
C SER A 55 -3.01 3.99 -22.29
N MET A 56 -1.92 4.68 -21.95
CA MET A 56 -1.53 4.92 -20.56
C MET A 56 -2.53 5.78 -19.80
N LYS A 57 -3.09 6.83 -20.43
CA LYS A 57 -4.15 7.63 -19.84
C LYS A 57 -5.36 6.78 -19.48
N ASN A 58 -5.90 6.03 -20.45
CA ASN A 58 -7.07 5.18 -20.23
C ASN A 58 -6.85 4.14 -19.14
N LYS A 59 -5.62 3.63 -19.01
CA LYS A 59 -5.25 2.63 -18.00
C LYS A 59 -5.15 3.20 -16.60
N TYR A 60 -4.68 4.44 -16.44
CA TYR A 60 -4.32 5.04 -15.15
C TYR A 60 -5.19 6.23 -14.72
N GLU A 61 -6.14 6.70 -15.54
CA GLU A 61 -7.02 7.83 -15.19
C GLU A 61 -7.98 7.52 -14.03
N SER A 62 -8.24 6.24 -13.78
CA SER A 62 -9.20 5.80 -12.77
C SER A 62 -8.53 5.06 -11.63
N LEU A 63 -8.93 5.43 -10.40
CA LEU A 63 -8.58 4.70 -9.20
C LEU A 63 -9.76 3.85 -8.76
N PHE A 64 -9.50 2.57 -8.53
CA PHE A 64 -10.45 1.65 -7.94
C PHE A 64 -10.09 1.43 -6.46
N GLU A 65 -10.91 1.96 -5.59
CA GLU A 65 -10.85 1.69 -4.14
C GLU A 65 -11.94 0.68 -3.80
N GLY A 66 -11.56 -0.59 -3.59
CA GLY A 66 -12.48 -1.69 -3.37
C GLY A 66 -12.83 -2.45 -4.65
N ILE A 67 -14.09 -2.91 -4.76
CA ILE A 67 -14.58 -3.70 -5.89
C ILE A 67 -14.50 -2.89 -7.18
N LYS A 68 -13.97 -3.49 -8.26
CA LYS A 68 -14.09 -2.98 -9.63
C LYS A 68 -15.54 -3.03 -10.15
N LEU A 69 -16.46 -2.33 -9.50
CA LEU A 69 -17.76 -2.02 -10.07
C LEU A 69 -17.67 -0.64 -10.71
N GLN A 70 -18.35 -0.44 -11.83
CA GLN A 70 -18.40 0.89 -12.49
C GLN A 70 -18.83 2.01 -11.55
N GLU A 71 -19.61 1.68 -10.51
CA GLU A 71 -20.07 2.60 -9.46
C GLU A 71 -18.96 3.06 -8.50
N ASN A 72 -17.85 2.29 -8.39
CA ASN A 72 -16.72 2.60 -7.52
C ASN A 72 -15.52 3.18 -8.26
N GLN A 73 -15.66 3.41 -9.57
CA GLN A 73 -14.65 4.04 -10.38
C GLN A 73 -14.63 5.54 -10.10
N THR A 74 -13.54 6.02 -9.55
CA THR A 74 -13.34 7.46 -9.33
C THR A 74 -12.13 7.91 -10.14
N LEU A 75 -12.27 9.05 -10.84
CA LEU A 75 -11.13 9.63 -11.55
C LEU A 75 -10.03 9.99 -10.54
N LEU A 76 -8.83 9.54 -10.79
CA LEU A 76 -7.68 9.76 -9.92
C LEU A 76 -7.52 11.24 -9.58
N ASN A 77 -7.57 12.12 -10.58
CA ASN A 77 -7.41 13.56 -10.38
C ASN A 77 -8.47 14.19 -9.47
N ARG A 78 -9.64 13.55 -9.30
CA ARG A 78 -10.71 14.05 -8.43
C ARG A 78 -10.44 13.81 -6.96
N ILE A 79 -9.85 12.66 -6.61
CA ILE A 79 -9.64 12.25 -5.21
C ILE A 79 -8.18 12.32 -4.78
N TYR A 80 -7.26 12.52 -5.73
CA TYR A 80 -5.83 12.56 -5.42
C TYR A 80 -5.53 13.67 -4.40
N THR A 81 -4.97 13.25 -3.29
CA THR A 81 -4.36 14.13 -2.30
C THR A 81 -2.86 13.94 -2.39
N GLN A 82 -2.12 15.04 -2.54
CA GLN A 82 -0.68 14.99 -2.76
C GLN A 82 0.00 14.33 -1.56
N LEU A 83 0.80 13.31 -1.84
CA LEU A 83 1.61 12.63 -0.84
C LEU A 83 2.92 13.37 -0.60
N TYR A 84 3.40 13.33 0.63
CA TYR A 84 4.72 13.80 0.99
C TYR A 84 5.75 12.75 0.60
N ILE A 85 6.65 13.10 -0.30
CA ILE A 85 7.84 12.31 -0.65
C ILE A 85 9.04 13.08 -0.16
N ILE A 86 9.93 12.43 0.56
CA ILE A 86 11.15 13.03 1.08
C ILE A 86 12.37 12.32 0.52
N GLU A 87 13.48 13.03 0.41
CA GLU A 87 14.80 12.46 0.15
C GLU A 87 15.41 12.02 1.48
N GLY A 88 15.91 10.80 1.55
CA GLY A 88 16.58 10.33 2.75
C GLY A 88 16.93 8.87 2.74
N GLU A 89 18.07 8.55 3.32
CA GLU A 89 18.43 7.22 3.77
C GLU A 89 17.95 7.09 5.22
N SER A 90 17.07 6.15 5.50
CA SER A 90 16.84 5.77 6.87
C SER A 90 18.04 4.94 7.34
N GLU A 91 18.97 5.57 8.06
CA GLU A 91 19.94 4.86 8.88
C GLU A 91 19.16 4.08 9.95
N GLY A 92 18.92 2.81 9.73
CA GLY A 92 18.27 1.95 10.70
C GLY A 92 17.66 0.73 10.06
N VAL A 93 17.47 -0.28 10.85
CA VAL A 93 16.87 -1.56 10.47
C VAL A 93 15.61 -1.31 9.62
N ASN A 94 15.57 -1.93 8.43
CA ASN A 94 14.44 -1.86 7.50
C ASN A 94 13.22 -2.61 8.07
N GLU A 95 12.68 -2.16 9.17
CA GLU A 95 11.50 -2.72 9.83
C GLU A 95 10.25 -2.04 9.31
N GLU A 96 9.27 -2.81 8.87
CA GLU A 96 7.96 -2.33 8.44
C GLU A 96 7.07 -1.96 9.64
N HIS A 97 7.57 -1.14 10.54
CA HIS A 97 6.80 -0.72 11.69
C HIS A 97 5.98 0.53 11.40
N GLU A 98 4.67 0.46 11.58
CA GLU A 98 3.77 1.63 11.50
C GLU A 98 4.25 2.77 12.41
N MET A 99 4.81 2.43 13.56
CA MET A 99 5.32 3.38 14.53
C MET A 99 6.55 4.13 14.07
N LEU A 100 7.47 3.47 13.36
CA LEU A 100 8.62 4.14 12.76
C LEU A 100 8.21 5.19 11.71
N GLN A 101 7.16 4.92 10.97
CA GLN A 101 6.58 5.89 10.02
C GLN A 101 6.01 7.10 10.76
N MET A 102 5.30 6.90 11.88
CA MET A 102 4.78 8.02 12.67
C MET A 102 5.89 8.87 13.26
N GLU A 103 6.96 8.27 13.76
CA GLU A 103 8.15 8.99 14.24
C GLU A 103 8.80 9.80 13.11
N LYS A 104 8.92 9.22 11.93
CA LYS A 104 9.50 9.89 10.76
C LYS A 104 8.63 11.06 10.28
N SER A 105 7.31 10.91 10.27
CA SER A 105 6.41 12.00 9.86
C SER A 105 6.55 13.26 10.73
N TYR A 106 7.00 13.12 11.98
CA TYR A 106 7.31 14.27 12.84
C TYR A 106 8.70 14.88 12.59
N LYS A 107 9.65 14.09 12.09
CA LYS A 107 10.97 14.60 11.66
C LYS A 107 10.86 15.44 10.38
N THR A 108 9.95 15.08 9.50
CA THR A 108 9.75 15.68 8.18
C THR A 108 9.19 17.08 8.16
N LEU A 109 8.81 17.66 9.29
CA LEU A 109 8.44 19.08 9.37
C LEU A 109 9.58 20.04 8.95
N GLN A 110 10.81 19.53 8.76
CA GLN A 110 11.99 20.28 8.33
C GLN A 110 12.47 19.96 6.92
N ASP A 111 11.96 18.86 6.30
CA ASP A 111 12.39 18.45 4.97
C ASP A 111 11.45 19.03 3.91
N THR A 112 12.02 19.54 2.83
CA THR A 112 11.25 20.03 1.66
C THR A 112 10.65 18.81 0.96
N PRO A 113 9.30 18.75 0.83
CA PRO A 113 8.67 17.64 0.13
C PRO A 113 9.00 17.69 -1.37
N ILE A 114 9.20 16.52 -1.96
CA ILE A 114 9.39 16.33 -3.39
C ILE A 114 8.03 15.98 -3.99
N ASN A 115 7.68 16.62 -5.12
CA ASN A 115 6.53 16.17 -5.92
C ASN A 115 6.90 14.85 -6.63
N CYS A 116 5.95 13.93 -6.84
CA CYS A 116 6.19 12.72 -7.60
C CYS A 116 6.68 13.02 -9.03
N ASN A 117 6.27 14.15 -9.62
CA ASN A 117 6.73 14.58 -10.94
C ASN A 117 8.19 15.04 -10.99
N ASP A 118 8.76 15.41 -9.83
CA ASP A 118 10.16 15.89 -9.70
C ASP A 118 11.09 14.78 -9.20
N ILE A 119 10.68 13.51 -9.29
CA ILE A 119 11.38 12.38 -8.68
C ILE A 119 12.80 12.19 -9.25
N PHE A 120 13.00 12.57 -10.51
CA PHE A 120 14.30 12.53 -11.20
C PHE A 120 15.04 13.86 -11.17
N ASP A 121 14.44 14.93 -10.64
CA ASP A 121 15.05 16.25 -10.57
C ASP A 121 15.86 16.40 -9.29
N PRO A 122 17.08 16.95 -9.36
CA PRO A 122 17.88 17.19 -8.17
C PRO A 122 17.18 18.20 -7.25
N SER A 123 17.13 17.91 -5.95
CA SER A 123 16.54 18.81 -4.96
C SER A 123 17.26 20.16 -4.96
N PRO A 124 16.54 21.29 -4.91
CA PRO A 124 17.15 22.62 -4.79
C PRO A 124 17.73 22.77 -3.38
N GLU A 125 19.02 22.50 -3.20
CA GLU A 125 19.73 22.84 -1.96
C GLU A 125 19.85 24.37 -1.83
N LEU A 126 19.35 24.89 -0.74
CA LEU A 126 19.51 26.29 -0.33
C LEU A 126 20.99 26.56 -0.09
N GLY A 127 21.68 27.24 -1.01
CA GLY A 127 22.89 27.99 -0.72
C GLY A 127 24.24 27.53 -1.30
N TYR A 128 24.31 26.61 -2.28
CA TYR A 128 25.58 26.24 -2.93
C TYR A 128 25.49 26.25 -4.47
N GLU A 129 25.29 27.41 -5.06
CA GLU A 129 25.20 27.57 -6.52
C GLU A 129 26.51 27.33 -7.30
N GLU A 130 27.67 27.43 -6.68
CA GLU A 130 28.94 27.36 -7.40
C GLU A 130 29.54 25.97 -7.59
N LYS A 131 29.21 24.98 -6.74
CA LYS A 131 29.68 23.58 -6.88
C LYS A 131 28.81 22.70 -7.79
N ARG A 132 27.66 23.20 -8.23
CA ARG A 132 26.67 22.47 -9.02
C ARG A 132 26.99 22.33 -10.50
N ARG A 133 27.94 23.09 -11.02
CA ARG A 133 28.29 23.05 -12.47
C ARG A 133 29.15 21.86 -12.87
N GLU A 134 29.80 21.17 -11.92
CA GLU A 134 30.71 20.05 -12.21
C GLU A 134 30.19 18.65 -11.90
N LYS A 135 29.05 18.49 -11.20
CA LYS A 135 28.40 17.21 -10.94
C LYS A 135 26.91 17.24 -11.28
N LYS A 136 26.61 17.46 -12.55
CA LYS A 136 25.32 17.06 -13.13
C LYS A 136 25.33 15.55 -13.42
N ASP A 137 25.58 14.73 -12.42
CA ASP A 137 25.25 13.31 -12.53
C ASP A 137 23.72 13.23 -12.51
N LYS A 138 23.16 12.99 -13.71
CA LYS A 138 21.74 12.86 -13.93
C LYS A 138 21.22 11.73 -13.03
N ILE A 139 20.24 11.99 -12.19
CA ILE A 139 19.59 10.95 -11.38
C ILE A 139 18.90 9.99 -12.36
N LYS A 140 19.42 8.76 -12.48
CA LYS A 140 18.91 7.75 -13.39
C LYS A 140 18.04 6.74 -12.69
N THR A 141 18.46 6.27 -11.51
CA THR A 141 17.77 5.22 -10.76
C THR A 141 17.30 5.75 -9.43
N VAL A 142 15.98 5.73 -9.24
CA VAL A 142 15.32 6.16 -8.00
C VAL A 142 14.66 4.96 -7.34
N LEU A 143 14.94 4.76 -6.05
CA LEU A 143 14.27 3.80 -5.20
C LEU A 143 13.35 4.52 -4.21
N THR A 144 12.05 4.31 -4.34
CA THR A 144 11.06 4.89 -3.44
C THR A 144 10.58 3.85 -2.43
N LYS A 145 10.85 4.11 -1.16
CA LYS A 145 10.43 3.27 -0.03
C LYS A 145 9.08 3.75 0.51
N GLY A 146 8.31 2.83 1.03
CA GLY A 146 7.07 3.15 1.75
C GLY A 146 6.36 1.91 2.25
N ILE A 147 5.71 2.01 3.41
CA ILE A 147 4.93 0.89 3.99
C ILE A 147 3.71 0.55 3.12
N ALA A 148 3.05 -0.55 3.47
CA ALA A 148 1.82 -0.96 2.78
C ALA A 148 0.72 0.10 2.91
N GLY A 149 0.02 0.38 1.79
CA GLY A 149 -1.10 1.33 1.75
C GLY A 149 -0.75 2.81 1.85
N ILE A 150 0.54 3.17 1.89
CA ILE A 150 0.98 4.56 1.99
C ILE A 150 0.78 5.35 0.69
N GLY A 151 0.53 4.67 -0.43
CA GLY A 151 0.25 5.32 -1.72
C GLY A 151 1.36 5.22 -2.77
N LYS A 152 2.30 4.25 -2.67
CA LYS A 152 3.36 4.04 -3.68
C LYS A 152 2.79 3.94 -5.10
N THR A 153 1.90 2.99 -5.33
CA THR A 153 1.26 2.78 -6.64
C THR A 153 0.43 3.99 -7.08
N VAL A 154 -0.22 4.70 -6.15
CA VAL A 154 -0.99 5.91 -6.46
C VAL A 154 -0.07 7.05 -6.93
N SER A 155 1.12 7.19 -6.32
CA SER A 155 2.13 8.16 -6.76
C SER A 155 2.64 7.84 -8.17
N VAL A 156 2.88 6.56 -8.47
CA VAL A 156 3.26 6.09 -9.81
C VAL A 156 2.15 6.38 -10.83
N GLN A 157 0.90 6.07 -10.48
CA GLN A 157 -0.26 6.35 -11.36
C GLN A 157 -0.40 7.85 -11.64
N LYS A 158 -0.20 8.69 -10.63
CA LYS A 158 -0.27 10.15 -10.78
C LYS A 158 0.83 10.67 -11.72
N PHE A 159 2.06 10.19 -11.57
CA PHE A 159 3.19 10.52 -12.42
C PHE A 159 2.91 10.18 -13.90
N ILE A 160 2.43 8.96 -14.13
CA ILE A 160 2.09 8.49 -15.48
C ILE A 160 0.95 9.31 -16.07
N LEU A 161 -0.09 9.57 -15.28
CA LEU A 161 -1.26 10.30 -15.75
C LEU A 161 -0.91 11.76 -16.12
N ASP A 162 -0.08 12.42 -15.31
CA ASP A 162 0.35 13.79 -15.59
C ASP A 162 1.22 13.87 -16.86
N TRP A 163 2.07 12.87 -17.11
CA TRP A 163 2.79 12.73 -18.36
C TRP A 163 1.87 12.50 -19.56
N ALA A 164 0.96 11.56 -19.46
CA ALA A 164 0.02 11.22 -20.53
C ALA A 164 -0.94 12.36 -20.89
N GLU A 165 -1.31 13.19 -19.88
CA GLU A 165 -2.15 14.38 -20.07
C GLU A 165 -1.37 15.64 -20.49
N GLY A 166 -0.06 15.54 -20.67
CA GLY A 166 0.78 16.67 -21.07
C GLY A 166 1.06 17.71 -19.98
N LYS A 167 0.86 17.36 -18.70
CA LYS A 167 1.01 18.26 -17.55
C LYS A 167 2.43 18.34 -17.01
N ALA A 168 3.19 17.23 -17.11
CA ALA A 168 4.54 17.10 -16.60
C ALA A 168 5.38 16.14 -17.44
N ASN A 169 6.71 16.17 -17.29
CA ASN A 169 7.68 15.22 -17.85
C ASN A 169 7.58 15.04 -19.37
N GLN A 170 7.38 16.15 -20.11
CA GLN A 170 7.19 16.13 -21.55
C GLN A 170 8.48 15.90 -22.35
N ASP A 171 9.63 15.88 -21.69
CA ASP A 171 10.92 15.44 -22.20
C ASP A 171 11.07 13.92 -22.27
N VAL A 172 10.12 13.17 -21.69
CA VAL A 172 10.03 11.70 -21.73
C VAL A 172 9.18 11.27 -22.92
N ASP A 173 9.75 10.43 -23.78
CA ASP A 173 9.08 9.90 -24.97
C ASP A 173 8.17 8.71 -24.64
N PHE A 174 8.67 7.78 -23.84
CA PHE A 174 7.94 6.57 -23.45
C PHE A 174 8.07 6.28 -21.98
N MET A 175 6.98 5.80 -21.35
CA MET A 175 6.97 5.26 -19.99
C MET A 175 6.51 3.80 -20.01
N PHE A 176 7.34 2.91 -19.48
CA PHE A 176 7.07 1.47 -19.41
C PHE A 176 6.83 1.07 -17.97
N VAL A 177 5.63 0.59 -17.67
CA VAL A 177 5.26 0.14 -16.33
C VAL A 177 5.28 -1.36 -16.26
N LEU A 178 6.18 -1.89 -15.45
CA LEU A 178 6.47 -3.31 -15.29
C LEU A 178 6.29 -3.70 -13.81
N PRO A 179 5.05 -3.95 -13.34
CA PRO A 179 4.80 -4.33 -11.96
C PRO A 179 5.36 -5.73 -11.66
N PHE A 180 6.08 -5.89 -10.55
CA PHE A 180 6.67 -7.19 -10.19
C PHE A 180 5.64 -8.31 -10.06
N ARG A 181 4.43 -7.99 -9.60
CA ARG A 181 3.32 -8.95 -9.53
C ARG A 181 2.97 -9.59 -10.88
N GLU A 182 3.12 -8.84 -11.98
CA GLU A 182 2.87 -9.33 -13.32
C GLU A 182 4.10 -10.03 -13.89
N LEU A 183 5.29 -9.48 -13.64
CA LEU A 183 6.56 -10.09 -14.02
C LEU A 183 6.75 -11.48 -13.40
N ASN A 184 6.22 -11.73 -12.21
CA ASN A 184 6.24 -13.05 -11.58
C ASN A 184 5.59 -14.15 -12.43
N LEU A 185 4.60 -13.81 -13.29
CA LEU A 185 3.91 -14.77 -14.15
C LEU A 185 4.81 -15.35 -15.25
N ILE A 186 5.87 -14.61 -15.59
CA ILE A 186 6.80 -14.95 -16.66
C ILE A 186 8.22 -15.19 -16.14
N LYS A 187 8.43 -15.31 -14.84
CA LYS A 187 9.76 -15.43 -14.18
C LYS A 187 10.60 -16.58 -14.70
N ASP A 188 9.96 -17.68 -15.13
CA ASP A 188 10.63 -18.91 -15.60
C ASP A 188 10.79 -18.95 -17.14
N HIS A 189 10.46 -17.86 -17.84
CA HIS A 189 10.55 -17.75 -19.28
C HIS A 189 11.76 -16.93 -19.71
N GLN A 190 12.21 -17.21 -20.95
CA GLN A 190 13.23 -16.43 -21.63
C GLN A 190 12.57 -15.35 -22.47
N TYR A 191 13.01 -14.11 -22.29
CA TYR A 191 12.50 -12.93 -22.99
C TYR A 191 13.64 -12.06 -23.48
N SER A 192 13.45 -11.38 -24.63
CA SER A 192 14.18 -10.16 -24.91
C SER A 192 13.46 -8.97 -24.32
N LEU A 193 14.16 -7.88 -23.99
CA LEU A 193 13.50 -6.68 -23.44
C LEU A 193 12.46 -6.14 -24.41
N HIS A 194 12.79 -6.08 -25.70
CA HIS A 194 11.87 -5.62 -26.75
C HIS A 194 10.56 -6.43 -26.73
N ARG A 195 10.62 -7.75 -26.75
CA ARG A 195 9.44 -8.60 -26.70
C ARG A 195 8.65 -8.44 -25.40
N LEU A 196 9.33 -8.28 -24.28
CA LEU A 196 8.68 -8.03 -22.99
C LEU A 196 7.85 -6.73 -23.05
N LEU A 197 8.42 -5.67 -23.62
CA LEU A 197 7.72 -4.40 -23.74
C LEU A 197 6.51 -4.48 -24.67
N LEU A 198 6.61 -5.21 -25.79
CA LEU A 198 5.47 -5.42 -26.69
C LEU A 198 4.33 -6.20 -26.02
N ASP A 199 4.67 -7.17 -25.17
CA ASP A 199 3.68 -7.95 -24.43
C ASP A 199 2.93 -7.11 -23.39
N PHE A 200 3.60 -6.14 -22.76
CA PHE A 200 2.97 -5.21 -21.80
C PHE A 200 2.29 -4.02 -22.47
N HIS A 201 2.75 -3.64 -23.66
CA HIS A 201 2.31 -2.47 -24.41
C HIS A 201 2.10 -2.82 -25.90
N PRO A 202 0.98 -3.51 -26.23
CA PRO A 202 0.73 -4.00 -27.58
C PRO A 202 0.64 -2.89 -28.64
N GLU A 203 0.35 -1.65 -28.22
CA GLU A 203 0.34 -0.48 -29.09
C GLU A 203 1.70 -0.14 -29.72
N LEU A 204 2.77 -0.77 -29.24
CA LEU A 204 4.14 -0.55 -29.71
C LEU A 204 4.59 -1.55 -30.80
N GLN A 205 3.72 -2.44 -31.27
CA GLN A 205 4.07 -3.53 -32.20
C GLN A 205 4.71 -3.05 -33.53
N ASP A 206 4.42 -1.81 -33.94
CA ASP A 206 4.96 -1.23 -35.13
C ASP A 206 6.33 -0.56 -34.95
N LEU A 207 6.90 -0.58 -33.72
CA LEU A 207 8.18 0.06 -33.41
C LEU A 207 9.38 -0.87 -33.67
N ASP A 208 10.42 -0.30 -34.27
CA ASP A 208 11.74 -0.92 -34.37
C ASP A 208 12.43 -0.88 -32.98
N SER A 209 13.15 -1.96 -32.66
CA SER A 209 13.89 -2.10 -31.39
C SER A 209 14.96 -1.01 -31.16
N ASN A 210 15.48 -0.39 -32.25
CA ASN A 210 16.52 0.65 -32.16
C ASN A 210 15.99 1.96 -31.53
N ILE A 211 14.68 2.15 -31.50
CA ILE A 211 14.06 3.40 -31.04
C ILE A 211 14.31 3.67 -29.57
N TYR A 212 14.51 2.63 -28.75
CA TYR A 212 14.77 2.78 -27.32
C TYR A 212 16.10 3.48 -27.01
N ASP A 213 17.08 3.43 -27.93
CA ASP A 213 18.36 4.11 -27.79
C ASP A 213 18.27 5.58 -28.20
N GLU A 214 17.32 5.94 -29.07
CA GLU A 214 17.13 7.29 -29.61
C GLU A 214 16.16 8.12 -28.76
N CYS A 215 15.27 7.47 -27.98
CA CYS A 215 14.23 8.11 -27.20
C CYS A 215 14.59 8.19 -25.70
N THR A 216 14.04 9.19 -25.03
CA THR A 216 14.08 9.24 -23.56
C THR A 216 13.02 8.31 -22.98
N VAL A 217 13.46 7.24 -22.35
CA VAL A 217 12.58 6.19 -21.79
C VAL A 217 12.64 6.15 -20.28
N VAL A 218 11.49 5.91 -19.65
CA VAL A 218 11.36 5.68 -18.19
C VAL A 218 10.81 4.28 -17.96
N PHE A 219 11.52 3.48 -17.17
CA PHE A 219 11.05 2.20 -16.67
C PHE A 219 10.56 2.36 -15.24
N ILE A 220 9.33 1.91 -14.96
CA ILE A 220 8.73 1.93 -13.63
C ILE A 220 8.49 0.50 -13.16
N PHE A 221 9.23 0.09 -12.14
CA PHE A 221 9.08 -1.21 -11.48
C PHE A 221 8.33 -1.04 -10.18
N ASP A 222 7.02 -1.29 -10.21
CA ASP A 222 6.18 -1.12 -9.02
C ASP A 222 6.13 -2.41 -8.19
N GLY A 223 6.42 -2.28 -6.87
CA GLY A 223 6.24 -3.33 -5.89
C GLY A 223 7.35 -4.40 -5.86
N LEU A 224 8.62 -4.03 -5.69
CA LEU A 224 9.74 -4.99 -5.56
C LEU A 224 9.53 -5.99 -4.42
N ASP A 225 8.87 -5.59 -3.34
CA ASP A 225 8.51 -6.45 -2.22
C ASP A 225 7.54 -7.59 -2.58
N GLU A 226 6.84 -7.46 -3.71
CA GLU A 226 5.95 -8.49 -4.28
C GLU A 226 6.70 -9.46 -5.20
N SER A 227 8.00 -9.21 -5.47
CA SER A 227 8.79 -9.98 -6.42
C SER A 227 9.07 -11.40 -5.93
N ARG A 228 8.84 -12.36 -6.81
CA ARG A 228 9.32 -13.76 -6.70
C ARG A 228 10.47 -14.03 -7.67
N ILE A 229 11.02 -12.99 -8.31
CA ILE A 229 12.11 -13.03 -9.25
C ILE A 229 13.41 -12.78 -8.49
N THR A 230 14.40 -13.62 -8.70
CA THR A 230 15.74 -13.40 -8.16
C THR A 230 16.49 -12.41 -9.04
N LEU A 231 16.80 -11.25 -8.50
CA LEU A 231 17.67 -10.28 -9.17
C LEU A 231 19.12 -10.69 -9.01
N MET A 232 19.87 -10.65 -10.12
CA MET A 232 21.26 -11.12 -10.20
C MET A 232 22.20 -9.94 -10.49
N PHE A 233 22.82 -9.38 -9.46
CA PHE A 233 23.77 -8.27 -9.59
C PHE A 233 25.23 -8.72 -9.65
N SER A 234 25.57 -9.87 -9.07
CA SER A 234 26.88 -10.52 -9.15
C SER A 234 26.81 -11.68 -10.13
N ASP A 235 27.86 -11.86 -10.95
CA ASP A 235 28.05 -13.00 -11.86
C ASP A 235 26.91 -13.28 -12.87
N SER A 236 26.09 -12.25 -13.19
CA SER A 236 25.07 -12.39 -14.21
C SER A 236 25.63 -12.23 -15.61
N GLU A 237 25.03 -12.96 -16.55
CA GLU A 237 25.21 -12.77 -17.98
C GLU A 237 25.00 -11.30 -18.34
N LYS A 238 25.93 -10.75 -19.12
CA LYS A 238 25.82 -9.36 -19.56
C LYS A 238 24.95 -9.32 -20.82
N VAL A 239 23.80 -8.66 -20.69
CA VAL A 239 22.88 -8.36 -21.81
C VAL A 239 22.97 -6.88 -22.11
N SER A 240 23.34 -6.54 -23.33
CA SER A 240 23.48 -5.14 -23.79
C SER A 240 22.58 -4.80 -24.98
N ASP A 241 21.98 -5.80 -25.60
CA ASP A 241 21.06 -5.62 -26.73
C ASP A 241 19.63 -5.93 -26.30
N VAL A 242 18.69 -5.05 -26.66
CA VAL A 242 17.27 -5.18 -26.31
C VAL A 242 16.58 -6.36 -27.00
N THR A 243 17.19 -6.94 -28.05
CA THR A 243 16.68 -8.11 -28.78
C THR A 243 17.24 -9.43 -28.26
N GLU A 244 18.27 -9.37 -27.40
CA GLU A 244 18.89 -10.54 -26.82
C GLU A 244 17.99 -11.18 -25.76
N SER A 245 17.80 -12.51 -25.84
CA SER A 245 16.92 -13.25 -24.92
C SER A 245 17.65 -13.72 -23.69
N SER A 246 17.09 -13.44 -22.53
CA SER A 246 17.59 -13.91 -21.24
C SER A 246 16.44 -14.08 -20.23
N SER A 247 16.74 -14.50 -19.01
CA SER A 247 15.74 -14.56 -17.95
C SER A 247 15.29 -13.15 -17.53
N VAL A 248 14.04 -13.01 -17.09
CA VAL A 248 13.49 -11.72 -16.64
C VAL A 248 14.36 -11.10 -15.55
N GLY A 249 14.86 -11.90 -14.61
CA GLY A 249 15.74 -11.41 -13.53
C GLY A 249 17.06 -10.83 -14.03
N VAL A 250 17.66 -11.43 -15.08
CA VAL A 250 18.87 -10.94 -15.73
C VAL A 250 18.60 -9.65 -16.49
N LEU A 251 17.49 -9.58 -17.26
CA LEU A 251 17.10 -8.35 -17.97
C LEU A 251 16.90 -7.18 -17.00
N MET A 252 16.17 -7.40 -15.91
CA MET A 252 15.95 -6.37 -14.87
C MET A 252 17.26 -5.92 -14.24
N SER A 253 18.14 -6.85 -13.91
CA SER A 253 19.43 -6.53 -13.29
C SER A 253 20.35 -5.76 -14.24
N ASN A 254 20.38 -6.10 -15.55
CA ASN A 254 21.18 -5.37 -16.53
C ASN A 254 20.63 -3.96 -16.83
N LEU A 255 19.29 -3.78 -16.81
CA LEU A 255 18.69 -2.44 -16.87
C LEU A 255 19.14 -1.57 -15.67
N MET A 256 19.02 -2.12 -14.44
CA MET A 256 19.39 -1.38 -13.22
C MET A 256 20.89 -1.11 -13.13
N LYS A 257 21.74 -1.97 -13.69
CA LYS A 257 23.20 -1.75 -13.80
C LYS A 257 23.54 -0.67 -14.84
N GLY A 258 22.65 -0.43 -15.81
CA GLY A 258 22.92 0.42 -16.96
C GLY A 258 23.76 -0.28 -18.05
N ASP A 259 23.86 -1.63 -18.02
CA ASP A 259 24.44 -2.44 -19.09
C ASP A 259 23.51 -2.51 -20.30
N LEU A 260 22.19 -2.51 -20.04
CA LEU A 260 21.12 -2.47 -21.02
C LEU A 260 20.43 -1.10 -20.96
N LEU A 261 20.33 -0.40 -22.09
CA LEU A 261 19.77 0.97 -22.21
C LEU A 261 20.37 1.96 -21.17
N PRO A 262 21.65 2.33 -21.28
CA PRO A 262 22.34 3.13 -20.26
C PRO A 262 21.78 4.55 -20.06
N SER A 263 20.99 5.06 -21.00
CA SER A 263 20.33 6.37 -20.92
C SER A 263 18.97 6.34 -20.25
N ALA A 264 18.38 5.15 -20.04
CA ALA A 264 17.05 4.99 -19.46
C ALA A 264 16.98 5.49 -18.01
N LEU A 265 15.84 6.07 -17.65
CA LEU A 265 15.49 6.43 -16.28
C LEU A 265 14.73 5.26 -15.64
N ILE A 266 15.03 4.96 -14.37
CA ILE A 266 14.45 3.81 -13.66
C ILE A 266 13.85 4.27 -12.34
N TRP A 267 12.58 4.00 -12.14
CA TRP A 267 11.89 4.22 -10.89
C TRP A 267 11.40 2.92 -10.29
N ILE A 268 11.85 2.59 -9.08
CA ILE A 268 11.50 1.35 -8.38
C ILE A 268 10.76 1.73 -7.11
N THR A 269 9.61 1.11 -6.88
CA THR A 269 8.91 1.24 -5.60
C THR A 269 9.04 -0.04 -4.78
N THR A 270 9.15 0.10 -3.47
CA THR A 270 9.34 -1.05 -2.57
C THR A 270 8.88 -0.74 -1.15
N ARG A 271 8.67 -1.80 -0.36
CA ARG A 271 8.65 -1.64 1.09
C ARG A 271 10.07 -1.58 1.65
N PRO A 272 10.26 -0.94 2.82
CA PRO A 272 11.57 -0.85 3.46
C PRO A 272 12.26 -2.20 3.63
N ALA A 273 11.53 -3.25 3.99
CA ALA A 273 12.08 -4.59 4.22
C ALA A 273 12.69 -5.25 2.98
N ALA A 274 12.24 -4.87 1.78
CA ALA A 274 12.73 -5.45 0.52
C ALA A 274 13.74 -4.55 -0.20
N ALA A 275 14.03 -3.37 0.31
CA ALA A 275 14.91 -2.39 -0.34
C ALA A 275 16.34 -2.93 -0.54
N ASN A 276 16.81 -3.81 0.33
CA ASN A 276 18.15 -4.41 0.28
C ASN A 276 18.34 -5.41 -0.87
N GLN A 277 17.29 -5.76 -1.62
CA GLN A 277 17.41 -6.63 -2.79
C GLN A 277 18.20 -5.96 -3.93
N ILE A 278 18.28 -4.63 -3.94
CA ILE A 278 19.08 -3.88 -4.90
C ILE A 278 20.27 -3.28 -4.17
N PRO A 279 21.52 -3.58 -4.60
CA PRO A 279 22.70 -2.98 -4.02
C PRO A 279 22.71 -1.45 -4.17
N SER A 280 23.10 -0.75 -3.13
CA SER A 280 23.03 0.73 -3.05
C SER A 280 23.85 1.45 -4.14
N ASN A 281 24.91 0.81 -4.67
CA ASN A 281 25.74 1.38 -5.74
C ASN A 281 25.02 1.51 -7.09
N TYR A 282 23.86 0.88 -7.29
CA TYR A 282 23.02 1.01 -8.48
C TYR A 282 21.87 2.00 -8.31
N ILE A 283 21.75 2.63 -7.12
CA ILE A 283 20.68 3.58 -6.81
C ILE A 283 21.30 4.97 -6.69
N ASN A 284 20.83 5.91 -7.52
CA ASN A 284 21.31 7.29 -7.47
C ASN A 284 20.56 8.12 -6.40
N ARG A 285 19.29 7.80 -6.15
CA ARG A 285 18.44 8.50 -5.21
C ARG A 285 17.53 7.54 -4.45
N VAL A 286 17.50 7.68 -3.14
CA VAL A 286 16.51 7.01 -2.29
C VAL A 286 15.52 8.04 -1.81
N THR A 287 14.24 7.73 -1.95
CA THR A 287 13.13 8.57 -1.46
C THR A 287 12.21 7.74 -0.58
N GLU A 288 11.43 8.41 0.26
CA GLU A 288 10.46 7.75 1.12
C GLU A 288 9.12 8.48 1.07
N ILE A 289 8.03 7.74 0.84
CA ILE A 289 6.67 8.28 0.90
C ILE A 289 6.24 8.33 2.36
N GLN A 290 5.89 9.52 2.80
CA GLN A 290 5.31 9.79 4.10
C GLN A 290 3.78 9.78 4.00
N GLY A 291 3.11 9.41 5.07
CA GLY A 291 1.65 9.39 5.10
C GLY A 291 1.02 10.78 5.12
N PHE A 292 -0.30 10.82 5.24
CA PHE A 292 -1.06 12.04 5.32
C PHE A 292 -0.81 12.79 6.64
N ASN A 293 -0.52 14.06 6.56
CA ASN A 293 -0.60 14.97 7.69
C ASN A 293 -2.08 15.38 7.95
N ASP A 294 -2.35 16.11 9.01
CA ASP A 294 -3.71 16.45 9.40
C ASP A 294 -4.50 17.25 8.34
N PRO A 295 -3.91 18.27 7.66
CA PRO A 295 -4.56 18.91 6.52
C PRO A 295 -4.88 17.96 5.36
N GLN A 296 -3.96 17.04 5.02
CA GLN A 296 -4.16 16.08 3.93
C GLN A 296 -5.24 15.04 4.27
N LYS A 297 -5.32 14.58 5.53
CA LYS A 297 -6.43 13.73 6.00
C LYS A 297 -7.77 14.42 5.79
N GLU A 298 -7.89 15.68 6.21
CA GLU A 298 -9.10 16.45 6.04
C GLU A 298 -9.44 16.66 4.56
N GLU A 299 -8.47 17.04 3.74
CA GLU A 299 -8.62 17.19 2.28
C GLU A 299 -9.13 15.88 1.65
N TYR A 300 -8.54 14.74 2.02
CA TYR A 300 -8.96 13.43 1.52
C TYR A 300 -10.43 13.14 1.85
N PHE A 301 -10.83 13.30 3.12
CA PHE A 301 -12.22 13.04 3.51
C PHE A 301 -13.22 13.96 2.81
N ARG A 302 -12.88 15.24 2.62
CA ARG A 302 -13.75 16.20 1.90
C ARG A 302 -13.83 15.89 0.40
N LYS A 303 -12.76 15.41 -0.21
CA LYS A 303 -12.78 14.96 -1.61
C LYS A 303 -13.56 13.64 -1.79
N ARG A 304 -13.48 12.76 -0.81
CA ARG A 304 -14.11 11.44 -0.85
C ARG A 304 -15.60 11.46 -0.55
N ILE A 305 -16.02 12.31 0.37
CA ILE A 305 -17.39 12.38 0.89
C ILE A 305 -18.07 13.61 0.28
N SER A 306 -19.07 13.37 -0.57
CA SER A 306 -19.74 14.45 -1.30
C SER A 306 -20.63 15.33 -0.42
N ASP A 307 -21.13 14.78 0.70
CA ASP A 307 -21.94 15.48 1.69
C ASP A 307 -21.03 16.17 2.72
N GLU A 308 -21.01 17.49 2.74
CA GLU A 308 -20.14 18.30 3.59
C GLU A 308 -20.43 18.11 5.09
N ASP A 309 -21.71 17.97 5.48
CA ASP A 309 -22.09 17.74 6.87
C ASP A 309 -21.63 16.36 7.33
N GLN A 310 -21.80 15.35 6.48
CA GLN A 310 -21.33 14.00 6.75
C GLN A 310 -19.80 13.96 6.83
N ALA A 311 -19.09 14.63 5.92
CA ALA A 311 -17.64 14.75 5.95
C ALA A 311 -17.16 15.39 7.26
N SER A 312 -17.76 16.48 7.67
CA SER A 312 -17.42 17.19 8.90
C SER A 312 -17.67 16.35 10.16
N ARG A 313 -18.74 15.57 10.20
CA ARG A 313 -19.03 14.62 11.30
C ARG A 313 -18.00 13.51 11.36
N ILE A 314 -17.63 12.91 10.22
CA ILE A 314 -16.63 11.86 10.13
C ILE A 314 -15.25 12.37 10.56
N ILE A 315 -14.83 13.53 10.06
CA ILE A 315 -13.56 14.17 10.44
C ILE A 315 -13.53 14.43 11.94
N SER A 316 -14.62 14.96 12.50
CA SER A 316 -14.74 15.22 13.94
C SER A 316 -14.66 13.94 14.79
N HIS A 317 -15.28 12.85 14.31
CA HIS A 317 -15.20 11.55 15.00
C HIS A 317 -13.77 11.00 14.97
N ILE A 318 -13.12 10.97 13.80
CA ILE A 318 -11.75 10.48 13.66
C ILE A 318 -10.80 11.30 14.54
N ARG A 319 -10.94 12.63 14.61
CA ARG A 319 -10.11 13.46 15.48
C ARG A 319 -10.26 13.12 16.96
N ARG A 320 -11.46 12.72 17.39
CA ARG A 320 -11.75 12.30 18.76
C ARG A 320 -11.22 10.89 19.05
N ALA A 321 -11.44 9.96 18.14
CA ALA A 321 -10.93 8.59 18.25
C ALA A 321 -9.44 8.55 17.85
N LYS A 322 -8.57 8.86 18.81
CA LYS A 322 -7.13 9.09 18.56
C LYS A 322 -6.42 7.91 17.89
N SER A 323 -6.79 6.67 18.25
CA SER A 323 -6.26 5.48 17.59
C SER A 323 -6.54 5.50 16.09
N LEU A 324 -7.77 5.82 15.69
CA LEU A 324 -8.14 5.95 14.28
C LEU A 324 -7.47 7.15 13.62
N HIS A 325 -7.36 8.28 14.33
CA HIS A 325 -6.69 9.47 13.82
C HIS A 325 -5.22 9.21 13.49
N ILE A 326 -4.52 8.49 14.35
CA ILE A 326 -3.14 8.09 14.15
C ILE A 326 -3.04 7.16 12.93
N MET A 327 -3.89 6.15 12.85
CA MET A 327 -3.87 5.20 11.72
C MET A 327 -4.22 5.85 10.38
N CYS A 328 -5.02 6.91 10.37
CA CYS A 328 -5.38 7.66 9.18
C CYS A 328 -4.21 8.46 8.56
N HIS A 329 -2.99 8.41 9.11
CA HIS A 329 -1.82 8.88 8.37
C HIS A 329 -1.55 7.99 7.14
N ILE A 330 -2.03 6.75 7.14
CA ILE A 330 -1.95 5.84 6.00
C ILE A 330 -3.22 5.99 5.15
N PRO A 331 -3.12 6.38 3.87
CA PRO A 331 -4.27 6.68 3.01
C PRO A 331 -5.31 5.56 2.93
N VAL A 332 -4.88 4.29 2.93
CA VAL A 332 -5.83 3.16 2.88
C VAL A 332 -6.72 3.10 4.12
N PHE A 333 -6.23 3.48 5.30
CA PHE A 333 -7.07 3.55 6.50
C PHE A 333 -8.06 4.70 6.44
N CYS A 334 -7.71 5.81 5.78
CA CYS A 334 -8.67 6.87 5.49
C CYS A 334 -9.82 6.34 4.62
N TRP A 335 -9.50 5.57 3.58
CA TRP A 335 -10.51 4.96 2.72
C TRP A 335 -11.42 3.98 3.47
N ILE A 336 -10.85 3.05 4.26
CA ILE A 336 -11.62 2.10 5.07
C ILE A 336 -12.53 2.85 6.05
N SER A 337 -11.98 3.83 6.76
CA SER A 337 -12.73 4.64 7.73
C SER A 337 -13.85 5.43 7.07
N ALA A 338 -13.61 6.04 5.91
CA ALA A 338 -14.65 6.74 5.14
C ALA A 338 -15.78 5.78 4.76
N THR A 339 -15.45 4.61 4.22
CA THR A 339 -16.42 3.60 3.80
C THR A 339 -17.29 3.12 4.97
N VAL A 340 -16.67 2.78 6.10
CA VAL A 340 -17.38 2.28 7.29
C VAL A 340 -18.25 3.37 7.91
N LEU A 341 -17.69 4.53 8.18
CA LEU A 341 -18.39 5.60 8.87
C LEU A 341 -19.53 6.19 8.03
N GLN A 342 -19.38 6.28 6.70
CA GLN A 342 -20.48 6.67 5.82
C GLN A 342 -21.65 5.68 5.89
N ASN A 343 -21.37 4.37 5.92
CA ASN A 343 -22.42 3.36 6.02
C ASN A 343 -23.12 3.40 7.37
N ILE A 344 -22.40 3.51 8.47
CA ILE A 344 -22.99 3.61 9.81
C ILE A 344 -23.87 4.85 9.93
N LEU A 345 -23.40 6.00 9.45
CA LEU A 345 -24.14 7.25 9.52
C LEU A 345 -25.40 7.29 8.63
N LYS A 346 -25.45 6.44 7.59
CA LYS A 346 -26.66 6.30 6.74
C LYS A 346 -27.72 5.41 7.38
N GLN A 347 -27.33 4.42 8.19
CA GLN A 347 -28.25 3.43 8.73
C GLN A 347 -28.92 3.85 10.04
N ASP A 348 -28.20 4.41 10.99
CA ASP A 348 -28.74 4.88 12.26
C ASP A 348 -27.76 5.83 13.00
N LEU A 349 -28.32 6.86 13.61
CA LEU A 349 -27.59 7.81 14.45
C LEU A 349 -27.25 7.26 15.85
N SER A 350 -27.83 6.13 16.24
CA SER A 350 -27.67 5.49 17.57
C SER A 350 -26.64 4.34 17.58
N ALA A 351 -26.10 3.92 16.43
CA ALA A 351 -25.13 2.84 16.36
C ALA A 351 -23.82 3.23 17.06
N GLU A 352 -23.25 2.29 17.82
CA GLU A 352 -21.91 2.45 18.39
C GLU A 352 -20.88 2.65 17.26
N ILE A 353 -20.25 3.81 17.27
CA ILE A 353 -19.25 4.15 16.25
C ILE A 353 -17.91 3.46 16.61
N PRO A 354 -17.25 2.76 15.68
CA PRO A 354 -15.98 2.07 15.94
C PRO A 354 -14.92 3.02 16.49
N GLN A 355 -14.22 2.60 17.54
CA GLN A 355 -13.15 3.35 18.20
C GLN A 355 -11.79 2.71 18.01
N THR A 356 -11.73 1.40 17.76
CA THR A 356 -10.50 0.65 17.56
C THR A 356 -10.32 0.23 16.11
N LEU A 357 -9.09 -0.12 15.76
CA LEU A 357 -8.76 -0.64 14.43
C LEU A 357 -9.52 -1.94 14.14
N THR A 358 -9.54 -2.86 15.11
CA THR A 358 -10.23 -4.15 14.97
C THR A 358 -11.73 -3.95 14.72
N GLU A 359 -12.39 -3.07 15.46
CA GLU A 359 -13.81 -2.74 15.23
C GLU A 359 -14.04 -2.20 13.82
N MET A 360 -13.18 -1.31 13.34
CA MET A 360 -13.26 -0.75 12.00
C MET A 360 -13.22 -1.84 10.93
N TYR A 361 -12.31 -2.82 11.08
CA TYR A 361 -12.18 -3.95 10.14
C TYR A 361 -13.35 -4.92 10.22
N ILE A 362 -13.88 -5.18 11.40
CA ILE A 362 -15.08 -5.99 11.58
C ILE A 362 -16.27 -5.34 10.87
N HIS A 363 -16.50 -4.06 11.10
CA HIS A 363 -17.59 -3.34 10.43
C HIS A 363 -17.41 -3.30 8.90
N PHE A 364 -16.18 -3.13 8.42
CA PHE A 364 -15.90 -3.21 6.99
C PHE A 364 -16.25 -4.60 6.43
N LEU A 365 -15.85 -5.68 7.10
CA LEU A 365 -16.20 -7.06 6.70
C LEU A 365 -17.72 -7.26 6.65
N LEU A 366 -18.45 -6.78 7.66
CA LEU A 366 -19.91 -6.90 7.72
C LEU A 366 -20.59 -6.12 6.59
N ILE A 367 -20.11 -4.92 6.28
CA ILE A 367 -20.60 -4.11 5.15
C ILE A 367 -20.38 -4.84 3.83
N GLN A 368 -19.18 -5.37 3.59
CA GLN A 368 -18.86 -6.10 2.37
C GLN A 368 -19.72 -7.37 2.23
N THR A 369 -19.94 -8.08 3.32
CA THR A 369 -20.82 -9.26 3.36
C THR A 369 -22.26 -8.87 3.04
N SER A 370 -22.76 -7.77 3.59
CA SER A 370 -24.12 -7.26 3.33
C SER A 370 -24.29 -6.83 1.86
N MET A 371 -23.31 -6.14 1.27
CA MET A 371 -23.32 -5.75 -0.14
C MET A 371 -23.35 -6.98 -1.07
N ARG A 372 -22.60 -8.03 -0.72
CA ARG A 372 -22.66 -9.30 -1.43
C ARG A 372 -24.05 -9.91 -1.38
N ASN A 373 -24.68 -9.94 -0.21
CA ASN A 373 -26.02 -10.51 -0.02
C ASN A 373 -27.08 -9.79 -0.88
N GLN A 374 -26.96 -8.48 -1.06
CA GLN A 374 -27.84 -7.70 -1.93
C GLN A 374 -27.68 -8.04 -3.42
N LYS A 375 -26.47 -8.43 -3.84
CA LYS A 375 -26.17 -8.81 -5.23
C LYS A 375 -26.67 -10.21 -5.59
N TYR A 376 -26.67 -11.12 -4.63
CA TYR A 376 -27.16 -12.50 -4.80
C TYR A 376 -28.56 -12.58 -4.20
N GLU A 377 -29.59 -12.63 -5.03
CA GLU A 377 -31.00 -12.81 -4.64
C GLU A 377 -31.26 -14.21 -4.05
N GLU A 378 -30.42 -14.72 -3.17
CA GLU A 378 -30.66 -15.97 -2.46
C GLU A 378 -31.83 -15.77 -1.49
N ARG A 379 -32.90 -16.53 -1.69
CA ARG A 379 -34.16 -16.39 -0.93
C ARG A 379 -34.12 -17.02 0.46
N ASP A 380 -33.10 -17.84 0.76
CA ASP A 380 -32.99 -18.54 2.05
C ASP A 380 -31.87 -17.91 2.91
N PRO A 381 -32.23 -17.17 3.99
CA PRO A 381 -31.26 -16.49 4.84
C PRO A 381 -30.25 -17.42 5.53
N GLU A 382 -30.69 -18.65 5.91
CA GLU A 382 -29.81 -19.60 6.61
C GLU A 382 -28.74 -20.15 5.66
N LYS A 383 -29.11 -20.47 4.43
CA LYS A 383 -28.15 -20.94 3.40
C LYS A 383 -27.18 -19.86 3.02
N LEU A 384 -27.65 -18.61 2.92
CA LEU A 384 -26.80 -17.44 2.63
C LEU A 384 -25.78 -17.21 3.75
N LEU A 385 -26.21 -17.28 5.01
CA LEU A 385 -25.33 -17.15 6.17
C LEU A 385 -24.27 -18.25 6.22
N GLN A 386 -24.66 -19.50 5.97
CA GLN A 386 -23.72 -20.62 5.91
C GLN A 386 -22.72 -20.47 4.78
N SER A 387 -23.16 -20.11 3.58
CA SER A 387 -22.30 -19.87 2.43
C SER A 387 -21.30 -18.75 2.71
N ASN A 388 -21.73 -17.63 3.28
CA ASN A 388 -20.83 -16.52 3.65
C ASN A 388 -19.78 -16.96 4.66
N ARG A 389 -20.16 -17.71 5.68
CA ARG A 389 -19.25 -18.25 6.69
C ARG A 389 -18.17 -19.13 6.07
N GLU A 390 -18.56 -20.09 5.25
CA GLU A 390 -17.64 -21.02 4.61
C GLU A 390 -16.58 -20.28 3.80
N VAL A 391 -16.99 -19.26 3.05
CA VAL A 391 -16.09 -18.44 2.26
C VAL A 391 -15.16 -17.59 3.11
N ILE A 392 -15.70 -16.90 4.10
CA ILE A 392 -14.89 -16.06 5.00
C ILE A 392 -13.84 -16.93 5.71
N VAL A 393 -14.22 -18.14 6.17
CA VAL A 393 -13.27 -19.04 6.82
C VAL A 393 -12.20 -19.55 5.85
N LYS A 394 -12.54 -19.89 4.61
CA LYS A 394 -11.56 -20.30 3.58
C LYS A 394 -10.61 -19.16 3.23
N LEU A 395 -11.12 -17.94 3.04
CA LEU A 395 -10.30 -16.75 2.81
C LEU A 395 -9.37 -16.45 3.99
N ALA A 396 -9.88 -16.64 5.21
CA ALA A 396 -9.10 -16.46 6.43
C ALA A 396 -8.01 -17.53 6.58
N GLU A 397 -8.28 -18.77 6.16
CA GLU A 397 -7.28 -19.85 6.10
C GLU A 397 -6.21 -19.57 5.07
N LEU A 398 -6.58 -19.13 3.86
CA LEU A 398 -5.66 -18.68 2.82
C LEU A 398 -4.76 -17.57 3.35
N ALA A 399 -5.35 -16.54 3.98
CA ALA A 399 -4.62 -15.43 4.55
C ALA A 399 -3.58 -15.89 5.58
N PHE A 400 -3.97 -16.77 6.50
CA PHE A 400 -3.05 -17.31 7.50
C PHE A 400 -1.89 -18.09 6.87
N ASN A 401 -2.19 -18.97 5.92
CA ASN A 401 -1.19 -19.80 5.27
C ASN A 401 -0.17 -18.95 4.48
N GLN A 402 -0.65 -17.93 3.78
CA GLN A 402 0.23 -17.04 3.01
C GLN A 402 1.01 -16.08 3.91
N LEU A 403 0.41 -15.57 5.00
CA LEU A 403 1.12 -14.74 5.99
C LEU A 403 2.29 -15.49 6.62
N MET A 404 2.08 -16.75 7.00
CA MET A 404 3.14 -17.59 7.59
C MET A 404 4.25 -17.95 6.61
N LYS A 405 3.97 -17.95 5.30
CA LYS A 405 4.96 -18.09 4.22
C LYS A 405 5.66 -16.77 3.88
N GLY A 406 5.18 -15.63 4.39
CA GLY A 406 5.66 -14.30 4.03
C GLY A 406 5.21 -13.81 2.65
N ASN A 407 4.19 -14.43 2.07
CA ASN A 407 3.63 -14.05 0.77
C ASN A 407 2.53 -13.00 0.93
N VAL A 408 2.57 -11.97 0.09
CA VAL A 408 1.56 -10.90 0.05
C VAL A 408 0.53 -11.14 -1.05
N MET A 409 1.00 -11.72 -2.15
CA MET A 409 0.22 -12.03 -3.35
C MET A 409 -0.01 -13.51 -3.44
N PHE A 410 -1.15 -13.90 -3.99
CA PHE A 410 -1.48 -15.28 -4.27
C PHE A 410 -2.05 -15.43 -5.68
N TYR A 411 -1.88 -16.61 -6.21
CA TYR A 411 -2.24 -16.96 -7.57
C TYR A 411 -3.38 -18.00 -7.55
N GLU A 412 -3.88 -18.34 -8.73
CA GLU A 412 -4.98 -19.28 -8.89
C GLU A 412 -4.71 -20.63 -8.19
N GLU A 413 -3.47 -21.10 -8.24
CA GLU A 413 -3.03 -22.31 -7.58
C GLU A 413 -3.19 -22.25 -6.05
N ASP A 414 -2.86 -21.10 -5.44
CA ASP A 414 -3.01 -20.89 -3.99
C ASP A 414 -4.49 -20.91 -3.55
N LEU A 415 -5.40 -20.39 -4.41
CA LEU A 415 -6.85 -20.44 -4.18
C LEU A 415 -7.36 -21.87 -4.26
N ILE A 416 -6.95 -22.62 -5.28
CA ILE A 416 -7.33 -24.02 -5.48
C ILE A 416 -6.86 -24.89 -4.30
N GLU A 417 -5.60 -24.71 -3.84
CA GLU A 417 -5.06 -25.39 -2.65
C GLU A 417 -5.90 -25.11 -1.39
N SER A 418 -6.44 -23.91 -1.29
CA SER A 418 -7.30 -23.50 -0.16
C SER A 418 -8.76 -23.92 -0.34
N GLY A 419 -9.09 -24.64 -1.42
CA GLY A 419 -10.45 -25.09 -1.72
C GLY A 419 -11.41 -23.95 -2.07
N ILE A 420 -10.89 -22.83 -2.57
CA ILE A 420 -11.68 -21.70 -3.06
C ILE A 420 -11.86 -21.88 -4.57
N ASP A 421 -13.11 -21.89 -5.03
CA ASP A 421 -13.38 -21.89 -6.46
C ASP A 421 -13.01 -20.53 -7.06
N VAL A 422 -12.21 -20.56 -8.13
CA VAL A 422 -11.72 -19.34 -8.78
C VAL A 422 -12.86 -18.52 -9.39
N THR A 423 -13.92 -19.20 -9.82
CA THR A 423 -15.13 -18.51 -10.30
C THR A 423 -15.90 -17.82 -9.17
N ASP A 424 -15.86 -18.40 -7.98
CA ASP A 424 -16.41 -17.80 -6.77
C ASP A 424 -15.54 -16.66 -6.23
N ALA A 425 -14.21 -16.73 -6.39
CA ALA A 425 -13.29 -15.67 -5.92
C ALA A 425 -13.58 -14.33 -6.61
N SER A 426 -13.98 -14.34 -7.88
CA SER A 426 -14.40 -13.11 -8.58
C SER A 426 -15.68 -12.52 -7.99
N VAL A 427 -16.47 -13.35 -7.32
CA VAL A 427 -17.74 -13.00 -6.67
C VAL A 427 -17.50 -12.36 -5.30
N TYR A 428 -16.37 -12.68 -4.65
CA TYR A 428 -15.98 -12.16 -3.34
C TYR A 428 -15.13 -10.90 -3.44
N SER A 429 -15.18 -10.24 -4.56
CA SER A 429 -14.32 -9.12 -4.96
C SER A 429 -14.36 -7.87 -4.07
N GLY A 430 -15.20 -7.82 -3.02
CA GLY A 430 -15.13 -6.76 -2.00
C GLY A 430 -13.99 -6.96 -0.99
N ILE A 431 -13.52 -8.18 -0.84
CA ILE A 431 -12.52 -8.56 0.16
C ILE A 431 -11.20 -8.92 -0.52
N CYS A 432 -11.27 -9.61 -1.67
CA CYS A 432 -10.13 -9.85 -2.55
C CYS A 432 -10.25 -8.94 -3.76
N THR A 433 -9.27 -8.08 -3.96
CA THR A 433 -9.16 -7.34 -5.21
C THR A 433 -8.61 -8.27 -6.24
N GLU A 434 -9.44 -8.70 -7.17
CA GLU A 434 -8.96 -9.33 -8.37
C GLU A 434 -8.19 -8.26 -9.15
N ILE A 435 -6.87 -8.42 -9.19
CA ILE A 435 -6.07 -7.63 -10.11
C ILE A 435 -6.23 -8.28 -11.47
N PHE A 436 -7.42 -8.09 -12.06
CA PHE A 436 -7.60 -8.38 -13.47
C PHE A 436 -6.79 -7.35 -14.26
N LYS A 437 -5.81 -7.85 -14.97
CA LYS A 437 -5.53 -7.35 -16.29
C LYS A 437 -5.97 -8.42 -17.28
N GLU A 438 -7.16 -8.22 -17.84
CA GLU A 438 -7.57 -8.85 -19.09
C GLU A 438 -6.61 -8.53 -20.25
N GLU A 439 -5.64 -7.65 -20.00
CA GLU A 439 -4.69 -7.14 -20.98
C GLU A 439 -3.29 -7.75 -20.93
N SER A 440 -3.02 -8.70 -20.03
CA SER A 440 -1.81 -9.50 -20.16
C SER A 440 -2.03 -10.46 -21.33
N VAL A 441 -1.62 -10.04 -22.52
CA VAL A 441 -1.69 -10.82 -23.75
C VAL A 441 -0.91 -12.14 -23.63
N ILE A 442 0.01 -12.23 -22.63
CA ILE A 442 0.90 -13.37 -22.45
C ILE A 442 0.24 -14.53 -21.74
N TYR A 443 -0.55 -14.27 -20.70
CA TYR A 443 -1.21 -15.32 -19.93
C TYR A 443 -2.54 -14.80 -19.34
N HIS A 444 -3.63 -15.50 -19.62
CA HIS A 444 -4.94 -15.31 -18.96
C HIS A 444 -4.89 -15.75 -17.45
N ARG A 445 -3.76 -15.55 -16.78
CA ARG A 445 -3.62 -15.90 -15.37
C ARG A 445 -4.01 -14.73 -14.49
N LYS A 446 -4.88 -15.02 -13.55
CA LYS A 446 -5.37 -14.05 -12.56
C LYS A 446 -4.41 -13.98 -11.38
N VAL A 447 -4.10 -12.76 -10.95
CA VAL A 447 -3.33 -12.49 -9.74
C VAL A 447 -4.29 -11.92 -8.70
N TYR A 448 -4.24 -12.47 -7.50
CA TYR A 448 -5.12 -12.10 -6.41
C TYR A 448 -4.33 -11.49 -5.26
N SER A 449 -4.91 -10.51 -4.59
CA SER A 449 -4.43 -10.00 -3.32
C SER A 449 -5.61 -9.53 -2.48
N PHE A 450 -5.43 -9.46 -1.16
CA PHE A 450 -6.40 -8.72 -0.36
C PHE A 450 -6.34 -7.23 -0.75
N VAL A 451 -7.47 -6.54 -0.59
CA VAL A 451 -7.59 -5.09 -0.88
C VAL A 451 -6.44 -4.30 -0.26
N HIS A 452 -5.99 -4.75 0.90
CA HIS A 452 -4.81 -4.24 1.57
C HIS A 452 -4.18 -5.32 2.45
N LEU A 453 -2.86 -5.23 2.68
CA LEU A 453 -2.12 -6.19 3.52
C LEU A 453 -2.70 -6.30 4.93
N SER A 454 -3.19 -5.21 5.51
CA SER A 454 -3.82 -5.24 6.83
C SER A 454 -5.08 -6.11 6.90
N PHE A 455 -5.81 -6.25 5.77
CA PHE A 455 -6.89 -7.25 5.67
C PHE A 455 -6.34 -8.67 5.70
N HIS A 456 -5.22 -8.90 5.04
CA HIS A 456 -4.52 -10.17 5.09
C HIS A 456 -4.22 -10.57 6.54
N GLU A 457 -3.66 -9.65 7.32
CA GLU A 457 -3.33 -9.87 8.73
C GLU A 457 -4.58 -9.99 9.61
N PHE A 458 -5.63 -9.20 9.32
CA PHE A 458 -6.93 -9.32 10.00
C PHE A 458 -7.59 -10.68 9.77
N PHE A 459 -7.64 -11.15 8.53
CA PHE A 459 -8.19 -12.46 8.20
C PHE A 459 -7.38 -13.60 8.81
N ALA A 460 -6.05 -13.50 8.79
CA ALA A 460 -5.18 -14.47 9.45
C ALA A 460 -5.46 -14.54 10.96
N ALA A 461 -5.65 -13.40 11.62
CA ALA A 461 -6.02 -13.35 13.04
C ALA A 461 -7.42 -13.95 13.30
N LEU A 462 -8.37 -13.67 12.42
CA LEU A 462 -9.72 -14.25 12.47
C LEU A 462 -9.68 -15.78 12.36
N TYR A 463 -8.89 -16.32 11.43
CA TYR A 463 -8.73 -17.78 11.27
C TYR A 463 -8.08 -18.42 12.49
N VAL A 464 -7.03 -17.82 13.03
CA VAL A 464 -6.35 -18.33 14.23
C VAL A 464 -7.28 -18.33 15.43
N PHE A 465 -8.11 -17.29 15.60
CA PHE A 465 -9.10 -17.24 16.67
C PHE A 465 -10.22 -18.27 16.46
N PHE A 466 -10.71 -18.43 15.23
CA PHE A 466 -11.65 -19.49 14.85
C PHE A 466 -11.09 -20.88 15.16
N CYS A 467 -9.83 -21.16 14.83
CA CYS A 467 -9.15 -22.41 15.16
C CYS A 467 -9.00 -22.62 16.67
N TYR A 468 -8.75 -21.56 17.44
CA TYR A 468 -8.75 -21.62 18.89
C TYR A 468 -10.12 -22.07 19.45
N LEU A 469 -11.22 -21.46 18.98
CA LEU A 469 -12.58 -21.84 19.39
C LEU A 469 -12.92 -23.30 19.02
N ARG A 470 -12.48 -23.74 17.84
CA ARG A 470 -12.70 -25.10 17.32
C ARG A 470 -11.68 -26.13 17.79
N LYS A 471 -10.69 -25.71 18.60
CA LYS A 471 -9.59 -26.55 19.10
C LYS A 471 -8.85 -27.31 17.99
N LYS A 472 -8.62 -26.66 16.84
CA LYS A 472 -7.83 -27.23 15.74
C LYS A 472 -6.35 -27.32 16.14
N SER A 473 -5.83 -28.55 16.23
CA SER A 473 -4.51 -28.84 16.80
C SER A 473 -3.34 -28.24 16.02
N GLU A 474 -3.41 -28.25 14.70
CA GLU A 474 -2.31 -27.85 13.85
C GLU A 474 -1.95 -26.38 14.01
N VAL A 475 -2.94 -25.50 13.90
CA VAL A 475 -2.75 -24.05 14.04
C VAL A 475 -2.38 -23.69 15.48
N MET A 476 -3.07 -24.31 16.47
CA MET A 476 -2.78 -24.02 17.88
C MET A 476 -1.35 -24.40 18.29
N LYS A 477 -0.81 -25.50 17.77
CA LYS A 477 0.55 -25.97 18.05
C LYS A 477 1.63 -24.99 17.57
N ILE A 478 1.35 -24.15 16.59
CA ILE A 478 2.30 -23.12 16.12
C ILE A 478 2.58 -22.11 17.22
N PHE A 479 1.56 -21.74 17.98
CA PHE A 479 1.64 -20.69 19.02
C PHE A 479 1.87 -21.25 20.44
N LEU A 480 1.82 -22.56 20.65
CA LEU A 480 1.95 -23.19 21.97
C LEU A 480 3.32 -23.85 22.15
N ILE A 481 3.87 -23.76 23.36
CA ILE A 481 5.18 -24.29 23.71
C ILE A 481 5.07 -25.28 24.88
N GLY A 482 5.91 -26.31 24.93
CA GLY A 482 6.01 -27.25 26.02
C GLY A 482 4.73 -28.04 26.28
N LYS A 483 4.32 -28.17 27.55
CA LYS A 483 3.14 -28.93 27.98
C LYS A 483 1.84 -28.41 27.35
N SER A 484 1.71 -27.10 27.12
CA SER A 484 0.52 -26.51 26.50
C SER A 484 0.32 -26.95 25.05
N ARG A 485 1.39 -27.31 24.34
CA ARG A 485 1.33 -27.85 22.98
C ARG A 485 0.71 -29.26 22.94
N ILE A 486 0.94 -30.05 23.98
CA ILE A 486 0.39 -31.40 24.12
C ILE A 486 -1.08 -31.32 24.56
N LEU A 487 -1.38 -30.44 25.51
CA LEU A 487 -2.72 -30.27 26.10
C LEU A 487 -3.54 -29.16 25.41
N PHE A 488 -3.37 -28.97 24.11
CA PHE A 488 -3.94 -27.84 23.37
C PHE A 488 -5.47 -27.72 23.52
N LYS A 489 -6.20 -28.81 23.72
CA LYS A 489 -7.67 -28.81 23.90
C LYS A 489 -8.12 -28.09 25.18
N CYS A 490 -7.28 -28.05 26.22
CA CYS A 490 -7.59 -27.47 27.52
C CYS A 490 -6.90 -26.11 27.73
N VAL A 491 -6.28 -25.53 26.71
CA VAL A 491 -5.56 -24.28 26.82
C VAL A 491 -6.54 -23.12 26.97
N SER A 492 -6.35 -22.32 28.00
CA SER A 492 -7.10 -21.08 28.21
C SER A 492 -6.68 -19.98 27.24
N LEU A 493 -7.55 -19.00 27.01
CA LEU A 493 -7.31 -17.91 26.07
C LEU A 493 -6.05 -17.10 26.41
N ASP A 494 -5.81 -16.83 27.70
CA ASP A 494 -4.64 -16.09 28.17
C ASP A 494 -3.31 -16.81 27.86
N VAL A 495 -3.27 -18.14 27.96
CA VAL A 495 -2.09 -18.93 27.59
C VAL A 495 -1.89 -18.96 26.09
N PHE A 496 -2.97 -19.06 25.32
CA PHE A 496 -2.91 -19.05 23.87
C PHE A 496 -2.42 -17.72 23.33
N LEU A 497 -2.99 -16.59 23.77
CA LEU A 497 -2.59 -15.25 23.33
C LEU A 497 -1.16 -14.91 23.78
N ARG A 498 -0.72 -15.35 24.95
CA ARG A 498 0.70 -15.24 25.34
C ARG A 498 1.62 -16.01 24.41
N GLY A 499 1.22 -17.18 23.95
CA GLY A 499 1.96 -17.93 22.94
C GLY A 499 2.05 -17.19 21.60
N ALA A 500 0.94 -16.63 21.13
CA ALA A 500 0.89 -15.80 19.93
C ALA A 500 1.79 -14.55 20.05
N MET A 501 1.74 -13.88 21.20
CA MET A 501 2.60 -12.74 21.51
C MET A 501 4.09 -13.12 21.43
N ASN A 502 4.50 -14.21 22.06
CA ASN A 502 5.89 -14.67 22.01
C ASN A 502 6.34 -15.02 20.58
N THR A 503 5.44 -15.54 19.76
CA THR A 503 5.73 -15.83 18.34
C THR A 503 5.87 -14.54 17.54
N ALA A 504 4.99 -13.58 17.73
CA ALA A 504 5.05 -12.28 17.06
C ALA A 504 6.31 -11.50 17.44
N LEU A 505 6.66 -11.47 18.73
CA LEU A 505 7.89 -10.80 19.21
C LEU A 505 9.18 -11.39 18.64
N LYS A 506 9.17 -12.65 18.22
CA LYS A 506 10.31 -13.32 17.57
C LYS A 506 10.30 -13.21 16.05
N SER A 507 9.21 -12.69 15.47
CA SER A 507 9.11 -12.56 14.02
C SER A 507 10.13 -11.55 13.49
N LYS A 508 10.66 -11.83 12.31
CA LYS A 508 11.55 -10.88 11.64
C LYS A 508 10.73 -9.69 11.15
N ASN A 509 11.29 -8.49 11.25
CA ASN A 509 10.71 -7.25 10.71
C ASN A 509 9.29 -6.92 11.20
N GLY A 510 8.84 -7.48 12.33
CA GLY A 510 7.52 -7.17 12.88
C GLY A 510 6.32 -7.57 12.01
N HIS A 511 6.48 -8.48 11.04
CA HIS A 511 5.43 -8.86 10.10
C HIS A 511 4.19 -9.52 10.74
N LEU A 512 4.23 -9.87 12.03
CA LEU A 512 3.10 -10.38 12.81
C LEU A 512 2.55 -9.36 13.82
N ASP A 513 3.00 -8.12 13.78
CA ASP A 513 2.63 -7.14 14.79
C ASP A 513 1.16 -6.70 14.65
N LEU A 514 0.72 -6.40 13.45
CA LEU A 514 -0.66 -6.03 13.18
C LEU A 514 -1.61 -7.24 13.34
N PHE A 515 -1.15 -8.43 12.93
CA PHE A 515 -1.84 -9.69 13.22
C PHE A 515 -2.10 -9.87 14.73
N LEU A 516 -1.09 -9.61 15.56
CA LEU A 516 -1.21 -9.72 17.02
C LEU A 516 -2.24 -8.72 17.59
N ARG A 517 -2.27 -7.49 17.10
CA ARG A 517 -3.25 -6.48 17.49
C ARG A 517 -4.67 -6.93 17.17
N PHE A 518 -4.90 -7.39 15.95
CA PHE A 518 -6.21 -7.92 15.55
C PHE A 518 -6.62 -9.13 16.37
N LEU A 519 -5.69 -10.05 16.66
CA LEU A 519 -5.99 -11.24 17.47
C LEU A 519 -6.45 -10.87 18.90
N HIS A 520 -5.83 -9.87 19.50
CA HIS A 520 -6.26 -9.35 20.81
C HIS A 520 -7.60 -8.63 20.72
N GLY A 521 -7.80 -7.79 19.72
CA GLY A 521 -9.08 -7.10 19.51
C GLY A 521 -10.24 -8.06 19.25
N ILE A 522 -10.05 -9.09 18.41
CA ILE A 522 -11.07 -10.12 18.16
C ILE A 522 -11.40 -10.92 19.44
N SER A 523 -10.47 -11.03 20.37
CA SER A 523 -10.70 -11.75 21.63
C SER A 523 -11.71 -11.07 22.57
N LEU A 524 -12.04 -9.79 22.36
CA LEU A 524 -13.07 -9.09 23.14
C LEU A 524 -14.47 -9.66 22.88
N GLU A 525 -15.27 -9.81 23.92
CA GLU A 525 -16.61 -10.35 23.82
C GLU A 525 -17.52 -9.49 22.91
N SER A 526 -17.39 -8.15 22.94
CA SER A 526 -18.11 -7.24 22.06
C SER A 526 -17.84 -7.53 20.59
N ASN A 527 -16.56 -7.71 20.23
CA ASN A 527 -16.12 -8.00 18.87
C ASN A 527 -16.51 -9.42 18.44
N GLN A 528 -16.44 -10.39 19.35
CA GLN A 528 -16.94 -11.75 19.07
C GLN A 528 -18.44 -11.77 18.77
N ARG A 529 -19.24 -10.94 19.46
CA ARG A 529 -20.68 -10.82 19.18
C ARG A 529 -20.94 -10.25 17.77
N LEU A 530 -20.16 -9.26 17.33
CA LEU A 530 -20.26 -8.74 15.95
C LEU A 530 -19.89 -9.80 14.92
N LEU A 531 -18.97 -10.70 15.24
CA LEU A 531 -18.51 -11.80 14.38
C LEU A 531 -19.25 -13.12 14.61
N GLN A 532 -20.38 -13.13 15.35
CA GLN A 532 -21.09 -14.37 15.73
C GLN A 532 -21.46 -15.26 14.53
N ASP A 533 -21.78 -14.64 13.39
CA ASP A 533 -22.14 -15.35 12.16
C ASP A 533 -20.96 -16.15 11.57
N VAL A 534 -19.74 -15.71 11.83
CA VAL A 534 -18.51 -16.38 11.41
C VAL A 534 -18.01 -17.35 12.47
N LEU A 535 -17.96 -16.91 13.73
CA LEU A 535 -17.34 -17.67 14.82
C LEU A 535 -18.23 -18.76 15.41
N ILE A 536 -19.56 -18.64 15.31
CA ILE A 536 -20.61 -19.54 15.83
C ILE A 536 -20.69 -19.54 17.37
N HIS A 537 -19.57 -19.52 18.06
CA HIS A 537 -19.48 -19.56 19.52
C HIS A 537 -18.75 -18.33 20.03
N THR A 538 -19.32 -17.69 21.04
CA THR A 538 -18.67 -16.62 21.80
C THR A 538 -18.20 -17.17 23.15
N GLN A 539 -16.99 -16.84 23.55
CA GLN A 539 -16.49 -17.19 24.89
C GLN A 539 -16.64 -16.02 25.85
N LYS A 540 -17.33 -16.25 26.98
CA LYS A 540 -17.34 -15.29 28.10
C LYS A 540 -16.01 -15.41 28.85
N ASN A 541 -15.11 -14.44 28.68
CA ASN A 541 -13.72 -14.58 29.15
C ASN A 541 -13.22 -13.43 30.05
N GLN A 542 -14.09 -12.80 30.86
CA GLN A 542 -13.66 -11.67 31.71
C GLN A 542 -12.43 -11.99 32.57
N LYS A 543 -12.33 -13.22 33.13
CA LYS A 543 -11.16 -13.63 33.92
C LYS A 543 -9.90 -13.79 33.05
N SER A 544 -10.04 -14.29 31.84
CA SER A 544 -8.93 -14.44 30.92
C SER A 544 -8.44 -13.09 30.40
N ILE A 545 -9.33 -12.14 30.10
CA ILE A 545 -8.97 -10.80 29.66
C ILE A 545 -8.10 -10.08 30.69
N LYS A 546 -8.47 -10.11 31.99
CA LYS A 546 -7.64 -9.55 33.06
C LYS A 546 -6.24 -10.17 33.10
N LYS A 547 -6.11 -11.48 32.89
CA LYS A 547 -4.82 -12.17 32.84
C LYS A 547 -4.04 -11.80 31.54
N ILE A 548 -4.72 -11.61 30.42
CA ILE A 548 -4.09 -11.18 29.15
C ILE A 548 -3.46 -9.80 29.35
N ILE A 549 -4.22 -8.86 29.88
CA ILE A 549 -3.76 -7.52 30.19
C ILE A 549 -2.55 -7.58 31.16
N GLN A 550 -2.63 -8.39 32.21
CA GLN A 550 -1.50 -8.60 33.12
C GLN A 550 -0.28 -9.22 32.43
N ASN A 551 -0.48 -10.14 31.50
CA ASN A 551 0.63 -10.73 30.75
C ASN A 551 1.29 -9.72 29.83
N LEU A 552 0.52 -8.88 29.13
CA LEU A 552 1.04 -7.78 28.31
C LEU A 552 1.86 -6.81 29.15
N LYS A 553 1.36 -6.41 30.32
CA LYS A 553 2.06 -5.52 31.27
C LYS A 553 3.31 -6.14 31.92
N LYS A 554 3.36 -7.46 32.17
CA LYS A 554 4.53 -8.14 32.76
C LYS A 554 5.72 -8.20 31.81
N HIS A 555 5.52 -8.23 30.51
CA HIS A 555 6.62 -8.13 29.56
C HIS A 555 7.35 -6.79 29.61
N GLU A 556 6.70 -5.76 30.17
CA GLU A 556 7.28 -4.45 30.44
C GLU A 556 8.36 -4.48 31.54
N ASN A 557 8.19 -5.31 32.58
CA ASN A 557 8.99 -5.29 33.78
C ASN A 557 10.13 -6.32 33.82
N THR A 558 10.38 -7.07 32.77
CA THR A 558 11.49 -8.02 32.73
C THR A 558 12.80 -7.31 32.40
N GLU A 559 13.50 -6.88 33.47
CA GLU A 559 14.90 -6.41 33.44
C GLU A 559 15.92 -7.50 33.07
N SER A 560 15.49 -8.54 32.35
CA SER A 560 16.40 -9.61 31.95
C SER A 560 17.17 -9.17 30.68
N PRO A 561 18.52 -9.05 30.75
CA PRO A 561 19.34 -8.59 29.62
C PRO A 561 19.34 -9.54 28.42
N LYS A 562 18.65 -10.67 28.52
CA LYS A 562 18.64 -11.72 27.47
C LYS A 562 17.50 -11.59 26.46
N ASP A 563 16.46 -10.83 26.73
CA ASP A 563 15.34 -10.61 25.83
C ASP A 563 15.27 -9.11 25.47
N ASN A 564 16.22 -8.64 24.66
CA ASN A 564 16.16 -7.29 24.08
C ASN A 564 14.98 -7.24 23.09
N VAL A 565 13.78 -7.03 23.62
CA VAL A 565 12.63 -6.64 22.81
C VAL A 565 12.89 -5.22 22.33
N SER A 566 12.88 -5.00 21.02
CA SER A 566 13.08 -3.65 20.49
C SER A 566 11.97 -2.72 21.00
N PRO A 567 12.26 -1.43 21.16
CA PRO A 567 11.26 -0.46 21.62
C PRO A 567 10.00 -0.42 20.77
N GLU A 568 10.16 -0.63 19.45
CA GLU A 568 9.07 -0.65 18.49
C GLU A 568 8.13 -1.83 18.77
N ARG A 569 8.67 -2.99 19.10
CA ARG A 569 7.88 -4.17 19.47
C ARG A 569 7.14 -3.97 20.79
N TRP A 570 7.77 -3.27 21.71
CA TRP A 570 7.11 -2.91 22.96
C TRP A 570 5.92 -1.99 22.73
N MET A 571 6.06 -1.02 21.81
CA MET A 571 4.95 -0.16 21.38
C MET A 571 3.78 -0.96 20.80
N ASN A 572 4.06 -2.03 20.04
CA ASN A 572 3.00 -2.88 19.53
C ASN A 572 2.18 -3.55 20.62
N LEU A 573 2.81 -3.93 21.75
CA LEU A 573 2.08 -4.45 22.91
C LEU A 573 1.13 -3.40 23.52
N CYS A 574 1.54 -2.14 23.55
CA CYS A 574 0.65 -1.03 23.94
C CYS A 574 -0.56 -0.92 23.02
N TYR A 575 -0.37 -1.06 21.72
CA TYR A 575 -1.49 -1.07 20.77
C TYR A 575 -2.41 -2.27 20.97
N CYS A 576 -1.90 -3.45 21.35
CA CYS A 576 -2.76 -4.58 21.69
C CYS A 576 -3.68 -4.25 22.89
N LEU A 577 -3.18 -3.51 23.89
CA LEU A 577 -4.00 -3.07 25.04
C LEU A 577 -5.10 -2.08 24.60
N ILE A 578 -4.78 -1.16 23.69
CA ILE A 578 -5.77 -0.22 23.12
C ILE A 578 -6.86 -0.98 22.37
N GLU A 579 -6.49 -1.98 21.56
CA GLU A 579 -7.47 -2.83 20.88
C GLU A 579 -8.36 -3.59 21.87
N MET A 580 -7.87 -3.85 23.08
CA MET A 580 -8.65 -4.44 24.18
C MET A 580 -9.44 -3.40 24.98
N LYS A 581 -9.45 -2.12 24.59
CA LYS A 581 -10.14 -1.01 25.28
C LYS A 581 -9.68 -0.86 26.74
N ASP A 582 -8.40 -1.09 27.02
CA ASP A 582 -7.81 -0.90 28.35
C ASP A 582 -7.12 0.47 28.47
N SER A 583 -7.76 1.41 29.14
CA SER A 583 -7.21 2.74 29.41
C SER A 583 -6.23 2.79 30.58
N SER A 584 -6.18 1.74 31.41
CA SER A 584 -5.36 1.72 32.63
C SER A 584 -3.85 1.79 32.36
N LEU A 585 -3.42 1.39 31.15
CA LEU A 585 -2.02 1.50 30.73
C LEU A 585 -1.54 2.95 30.71
N VAL A 586 -2.39 3.86 30.21
CA VAL A 586 -2.05 5.29 30.15
C VAL A 586 -1.84 5.86 31.54
N GLU A 587 -2.71 5.51 32.49
CA GLU A 587 -2.61 5.92 33.89
C GLU A 587 -1.37 5.32 34.57
N GLU A 588 -1.10 4.02 34.35
CA GLU A 588 0.08 3.36 34.91
C GLU A 588 1.39 3.89 34.33
N MET A 589 1.45 4.17 33.03
CA MET A 589 2.62 4.78 32.40
C MET A 589 2.84 6.20 32.87
N GLN A 590 1.79 6.98 33.06
CA GLN A 590 1.90 8.32 33.66
C GLN A 590 2.42 8.23 35.09
N ALA A 591 1.92 7.28 35.90
CA ALA A 591 2.39 7.04 37.26
C ALA A 591 3.84 6.52 37.28
N PHE A 592 4.19 5.60 36.38
CA PHE A 592 5.56 5.09 36.25
C PHE A 592 6.53 6.20 35.87
N LEU A 593 6.19 7.02 34.87
CA LEU A 593 7.03 8.13 34.45
C LEU A 593 7.17 9.20 35.53
N GLN A 594 6.13 9.48 36.30
CA GLN A 594 6.20 10.35 37.46
C GLN A 594 7.08 9.77 38.59
N SER A 595 7.11 8.44 38.74
CA SER A 595 7.95 7.77 39.73
C SER A 595 9.43 7.65 39.33
N GLN A 596 9.72 7.54 38.01
CA GLN A 596 11.08 7.38 37.48
C GLN A 596 11.84 8.71 37.32
N THR A 597 11.15 9.84 37.42
CA THR A 597 11.71 11.18 37.17
C THR A 597 12.88 11.57 38.07
N SER A 598 13.19 10.78 39.12
CA SER A 598 14.29 11.12 40.03
C SER A 598 15.58 10.33 39.80
N LYS A 599 15.62 9.24 39.03
CA LYS A 599 16.81 8.35 39.04
C LYS A 599 17.29 7.83 37.66
N ASN A 600 16.49 7.74 36.61
CA ASN A 600 16.91 7.11 35.34
C ASN A 600 16.76 8.03 34.13
N ILE A 601 17.78 8.00 33.26
CA ILE A 601 17.76 8.72 31.98
C ILE A 601 16.88 7.92 31.02
N LEU A 602 15.87 8.58 30.41
CA LEU A 602 15.01 7.97 29.39
C LEU A 602 15.83 7.69 28.13
N SER A 603 15.73 6.46 27.62
CA SER A 603 16.25 6.10 26.31
C SER A 603 15.44 6.79 25.20
N LEU A 604 16.02 6.91 24.01
CA LEU A 604 15.32 7.48 22.84
C LEU A 604 14.00 6.76 22.54
N ALA A 605 13.99 5.48 22.72
CA ALA A 605 12.82 4.62 22.57
C ALA A 605 11.72 4.90 23.60
N GLN A 606 12.10 5.05 24.86
CA GLN A 606 11.16 5.41 25.93
C GLN A 606 10.57 6.81 25.70
N CYS A 607 11.35 7.74 25.12
CA CYS A 607 10.83 9.06 24.73
C CYS A 607 9.73 8.94 23.64
N SER A 608 9.96 8.13 22.62
CA SER A 608 8.97 7.89 21.56
C SER A 608 7.70 7.21 22.10
N THR A 609 7.89 6.20 22.93
CA THR A 609 6.79 5.49 23.60
C THR A 609 5.93 6.43 24.43
N LEU A 610 6.57 7.24 25.26
CA LEU A 610 5.89 8.24 26.08
C LEU A 610 5.07 9.22 25.25
N ALA A 611 5.68 9.76 24.18
CA ALA A 611 5.00 10.69 23.30
C ALA A 611 3.73 10.07 22.71
N ASN A 612 3.81 8.84 22.27
CA ASN A 612 2.69 8.14 21.64
C ASN A 612 1.60 7.78 22.65
N ILE A 613 1.96 7.36 23.86
CA ILE A 613 0.99 7.09 24.94
C ILE A 613 0.23 8.37 25.30
N ILE A 614 0.93 9.50 25.44
CA ILE A 614 0.29 10.78 25.69
C ILE A 614 -0.63 11.19 24.55
N LEU A 615 -0.19 10.99 23.29
CA LEU A 615 -1.03 11.28 22.13
C LEU A 615 -2.30 10.43 22.09
N MET A 616 -2.23 9.17 22.51
CA MET A 616 -3.35 8.25 22.49
C MET A 616 -4.28 8.38 23.70
N SER A 617 -3.86 9.10 24.75
CA SER A 617 -4.70 9.35 25.92
C SER A 617 -5.95 10.15 25.53
N GLU A 618 -7.12 9.72 25.99
CA GLU A 618 -8.37 10.49 25.86
C GLU A 618 -8.33 11.74 26.72
N GLU A 619 -7.58 11.72 27.81
CA GLU A 619 -7.39 12.87 28.68
C GLU A 619 -6.30 13.78 28.16
N VAL A 620 -6.63 15.07 28.02
CA VAL A 620 -5.67 16.12 27.69
C VAL A 620 -4.85 16.43 28.93
N MET A 621 -3.54 16.27 28.86
CA MET A 621 -2.65 16.66 29.97
C MET A 621 -2.73 18.16 30.21
N ASP A 622 -2.90 18.58 31.47
CA ASP A 622 -2.94 19.99 31.81
C ASP A 622 -1.58 20.67 31.57
N GLU A 623 -0.50 20.00 31.91
CA GLU A 623 0.85 20.54 31.77
C GLU A 623 1.87 19.44 31.42
N PHE A 624 2.64 19.67 30.38
CA PHE A 624 3.77 18.84 29.97
C PHE A 624 5.08 19.62 30.19
N ASP A 625 5.87 19.18 31.14
CA ASP A 625 7.15 19.81 31.48
C ASP A 625 8.31 18.88 31.08
N LEU A 626 9.04 19.27 30.03
CA LEU A 626 10.20 18.52 29.53
C LEU A 626 11.33 18.37 30.57
N LYS A 627 11.41 19.29 31.54
CA LYS A 627 12.42 19.25 32.60
C LYS A 627 12.16 18.18 33.65
N LYS A 628 10.90 17.76 33.79
CA LYS A 628 10.53 16.66 34.70
C LYS A 628 11.00 15.30 34.21
N TYR A 629 11.34 15.18 32.91
CA TYR A 629 11.84 13.95 32.34
C TYR A 629 13.36 14.03 32.23
N ASN A 630 14.07 13.14 32.87
CA ASN A 630 15.51 13.02 32.77
C ASN A 630 15.85 12.43 31.39
N ILE A 631 15.96 13.30 30.39
CA ILE A 631 16.23 12.95 29.01
C ILE A 631 17.74 12.96 28.82
N THR A 632 18.31 11.94 28.17
CA THR A 632 19.68 12.02 27.68
C THR A 632 19.88 13.42 27.05
N SER A 633 21.00 14.07 27.32
CA SER A 633 21.31 15.44 26.83
C SER A 633 21.25 15.59 25.31
N SER A 634 20.85 14.55 24.60
CA SER A 634 20.69 14.53 23.16
C SER A 634 19.46 15.35 22.73
N GLN A 635 19.66 16.24 21.81
CA GLN A 635 18.60 17.01 21.13
C GLN A 635 17.51 16.09 20.53
N GLU A 636 17.87 14.85 20.17
CA GLU A 636 17.01 13.84 19.59
C GLU A 636 15.94 13.34 20.59
N GLY A 637 16.28 13.07 21.85
CA GLY A 637 15.30 12.66 22.87
C GLY A 637 14.21 13.70 23.09
N ARG A 638 14.59 14.99 23.07
CA ARG A 638 13.61 16.10 23.15
C ARG A 638 12.72 16.17 21.90
N ARG A 639 13.29 15.98 20.71
CA ARG A 639 12.53 15.95 19.46
C ARG A 639 11.48 14.84 19.47
N ARG A 640 11.79 13.65 19.98
CA ARG A 640 10.88 12.50 20.06
C ARG A 640 9.71 12.72 21.00
N LEU A 641 9.83 13.65 21.95
CA LEU A 641 8.74 14.03 22.86
C LEU A 641 7.83 15.15 22.33
N LEU A 642 8.24 15.89 21.30
CA LEU A 642 7.44 16.97 20.74
C LEU A 642 6.02 16.58 20.33
N PRO A 643 5.76 15.38 19.78
CA PRO A 643 4.40 14.96 19.46
C PRO A 643 3.45 14.99 20.65
N ALA A 644 3.94 14.69 21.87
CA ALA A 644 3.14 14.73 23.09
C ALA A 644 2.50 16.11 23.37
N LEU A 645 3.11 17.18 22.89
CA LEU A 645 2.62 18.56 23.05
C LEU A 645 1.23 18.76 22.42
N ARG A 646 0.86 17.96 21.43
CA ARG A 646 -0.45 18.06 20.76
C ARG A 646 -1.61 17.66 21.67
N ASN A 647 -1.32 16.90 22.74
CA ASN A 647 -2.31 16.47 23.72
C ASN A 647 -2.10 17.12 25.10
N CYS A 648 -1.54 18.31 25.14
CA CYS A 648 -1.28 19.07 26.36
C CYS A 648 -1.85 20.45 26.26
N ARG A 649 -2.43 20.96 27.37
CA ARG A 649 -2.93 22.35 27.42
C ARG A 649 -1.79 23.34 27.56
N LYS A 650 -0.72 22.99 28.24
CA LYS A 650 0.43 23.84 28.53
C LYS A 650 1.71 23.06 28.40
N ALA A 651 2.67 23.61 27.67
CA ALA A 651 4.02 23.05 27.54
C ALA A 651 5.04 23.96 28.21
N LEU A 652 5.86 23.38 29.07
CA LEU A 652 7.01 24.06 29.70
C LEU A 652 8.30 23.55 29.06
N LYS A 653 9.19 24.53 28.74
CA LYS A 653 10.46 24.28 28.04
C LYS A 653 11.60 24.06 29.04
#